data_72a97ae7fa6c2c5cea961d196d22a8ce
#
_entry.id   72a97ae7fa6c2c5cea961d196d22a8ce
#
_cell.length_a   1.000
_cell.length_b   1.000
_cell.length_c   1.000
_cell.angle_alpha   90.00
_cell.angle_beta   90.00
_cell.angle_gamma   90.00
#
_symmetry.space_group_name_H-M   'P 1'
#
loop_
_entity.id
_entity.type
_entity.pdbx_description
1 polymer ?
#
loop_
_entity_poly.entity_id
_entity_poly.type
_entity_poly.pdbx_seq_one_letter_code
_entity_poly.pdbx_strand_id
1 'polypeptide(L)'
;MINDLFRTYKKIILLLLVLLCSVVFWFYGCRHQQRSQSEVVEWNKKTIKGTNGYCYKFKTSNCTGTVTFGAAGYVAKDKEMPVTLDIFAAEKDFTGVMKVTLPGENGKGIAYQSAVKCKAGEKEKIVLNVPQLGDPSAICFEIMDSFGVTELSEDVSFSDAKNRNGAFSEQAENLIGVLSGQSKELSYLNSLKIGEESDEESVKVVCYSKNSFPQTEEEFQGLDGMIIDSFDTKSLSGKQKSALKSWLKSGGKLLIAGGGQQIDSFEGLEKTFGIIQEDVVVSELYLADADNTVQELPILMSNLQLSQKYEWEAYGDFEPEIGYTAAVGSGKISILRFSLTNSAFLQWSVRDKAAVEILSHFMGKDEDTESSDTSLWYVKKALYAFMKSQLPNTFFYGVFFIFYILLMVTIAYYYLCKIKKREYIWIIVPVLALVFTVGLFIRSRGMKSSGDSYFSALRVTDSEKEQENIYFLYQNDEGVEGNVNFLSTITSVIPMDYNYRTIAGKNIKTSGEDITINNTQKGFDVAFEESVPGTSRILKLSGNTKSASEKEVFTQDIFTTYTSFYGNITNTSSNNFSRVILIRGNQYAILKSVKAGEKASVSKDMVKCWNHFDEENSAFGTENENTVTGNIMEYLQQTYMNTQKSKEELLVVGITSENDFKLFSDDNVLKNHVTVMINHFTLEEETGEHILNINMSCLKQEGEGLAIEEDTLEENKTEVSYVF
;
A
#
# COMPACT_ATOMS: atom_id res chain seq x y z
N MET A 1 46.72 -34.77 49.21
CA MET A 1 46.86 -33.41 48.61
C MET A 1 46.24 -33.26 47.25
N ILE A 2 46.53 -34.14 46.25
CA ILE A 2 45.96 -34.02 44.90
C ILE A 2 44.46 -34.41 44.92
N ASN A 3 44.04 -35.40 45.68
CA ASN A 3 42.62 -35.80 45.77
C ASN A 3 41.73 -34.77 46.50
N ASP A 4 42.27 -34.02 47.43
CA ASP A 4 41.53 -32.98 48.16
C ASP A 4 41.37 -31.72 47.29
N LEU A 5 42.38 -31.41 46.47
CA LEU A 5 42.26 -30.34 45.44
C LEU A 5 41.17 -30.64 44.42
N PHE A 6 41.10 -31.88 43.94
CA PHE A 6 40.07 -32.33 42.96
C PHE A 6 38.64 -32.30 43.57
N ARG A 7 38.50 -32.64 44.86
CA ARG A 7 37.21 -32.51 45.57
C ARG A 7 36.77 -31.05 45.75
N THR A 8 37.70 -30.16 46.00
CA THR A 8 37.41 -28.73 46.17
C THR A 8 37.02 -28.08 44.83
N TYR A 9 37.73 -28.41 43.76
CA TYR A 9 37.38 -27.95 42.41
C TYR A 9 35.98 -28.47 41.95
N LYS A 10 35.65 -29.75 42.24
CA LYS A 10 34.35 -30.31 41.96
C LYS A 10 33.21 -29.59 42.70
N LYS A 11 33.45 -29.20 43.96
CA LYS A 11 32.48 -28.40 44.74
C LYS A 11 32.30 -27.00 44.20
N ILE A 12 33.40 -26.35 43.78
CA ILE A 12 33.37 -25.00 43.19
C ILE A 12 32.65 -25.01 41.83
N ILE A 13 32.92 -25.99 40.97
CA ILE A 13 32.22 -26.17 39.69
C ILE A 13 30.73 -26.44 39.91
N LEU A 14 30.39 -27.29 40.91
CA LEU A 14 28.98 -27.53 41.22
C LEU A 14 28.27 -26.30 41.75
N LEU A 15 28.95 -25.49 42.56
CA LEU A 15 28.42 -24.24 43.12
C LEU A 15 28.22 -23.20 42.00
N LEU A 16 29.16 -23.11 41.05
CA LEU A 16 29.03 -22.25 39.85
C LEU A 16 27.90 -22.69 38.95
N LEU A 17 27.71 -23.99 38.74
CA LEU A 17 26.59 -24.54 37.97
C LEU A 17 25.24 -24.26 38.63
N VAL A 18 25.13 -24.40 39.96
CA VAL A 18 23.92 -24.04 40.72
C VAL A 18 23.64 -22.53 40.65
N LEU A 19 24.67 -21.71 40.76
CA LEU A 19 24.55 -20.25 40.60
C LEU A 19 24.10 -19.88 39.17
N LEU A 20 24.67 -20.53 38.15
CA LEU A 20 24.27 -20.31 36.75
C LEU A 20 22.82 -20.75 36.52
N CYS A 21 22.40 -21.90 37.05
CA CYS A 21 21.02 -22.35 36.98
C CYS A 21 20.08 -21.42 37.75
N SER A 22 20.46 -20.89 38.90
CA SER A 22 19.62 -19.95 39.66
C SER A 22 19.50 -18.60 38.95
N VAL A 23 20.55 -18.10 38.27
CA VAL A 23 20.52 -16.90 37.45
C VAL A 23 19.64 -17.12 36.20
N VAL A 24 19.77 -18.27 35.54
CA VAL A 24 18.91 -18.66 34.42
C VAL A 24 17.44 -18.77 34.85
N PHE A 25 17.18 -19.41 36.03
CA PHE A 25 15.84 -19.50 36.60
C PHE A 25 15.29 -18.11 37.00
N TRP A 26 16.14 -17.22 37.52
CA TRP A 26 15.76 -15.85 37.85
C TRP A 26 15.45 -15.03 36.58
N PHE A 27 16.29 -15.15 35.53
CA PHE A 27 16.02 -14.54 34.22
C PHE A 27 14.77 -15.14 33.54
N TYR A 28 14.53 -16.45 33.62
CA TYR A 28 13.30 -17.07 33.13
C TYR A 28 12.08 -16.70 33.97
N GLY A 29 12.23 -16.59 35.29
CA GLY A 29 11.15 -16.18 36.19
C GLY A 29 10.77 -14.69 36.04
N CYS A 30 11.73 -13.82 35.77
CA CYS A 30 11.43 -12.40 35.47
C CYS A 30 10.80 -12.19 34.07
N ARG A 31 11.06 -13.06 33.08
CA ARG A 31 10.37 -13.03 31.78
C ARG A 31 8.95 -13.60 31.81
N HIS A 32 8.63 -14.44 32.78
CA HIS A 32 7.26 -14.91 33.06
C HIS A 32 6.67 -14.13 34.25
N GLN A 33 6.70 -12.79 34.18
CA GLN A 33 5.73 -12.02 34.92
C GLN A 33 4.37 -12.40 34.34
N GLN A 34 3.60 -13.16 35.09
CA GLN A 34 2.22 -13.48 34.79
C GLN A 34 1.54 -12.15 34.39
N ARG A 35 1.12 -12.06 33.13
CA ARG A 35 0.18 -11.04 32.70
C ARG A 35 -1.02 -11.20 33.63
N SER A 36 -1.16 -10.31 34.59
CA SER A 36 -2.39 -10.21 35.37
C SER A 36 -3.45 -9.70 34.41
N GLN A 37 -4.22 -10.64 33.83
CA GLN A 37 -5.43 -10.28 33.12
C GLN A 37 -6.37 -9.67 34.16
N SER A 38 -6.76 -8.41 33.97
CA SER A 38 -7.93 -7.89 34.64
C SER A 38 -9.13 -8.73 34.19
N GLU A 39 -9.99 -9.08 35.13
CA GLU A 39 -11.16 -9.90 34.84
C GLU A 39 -12.01 -9.17 33.77
N VAL A 40 -12.00 -9.66 32.52
CA VAL A 40 -12.89 -9.17 31.47
C VAL A 40 -14.29 -9.58 31.84
N VAL A 41 -15.13 -8.62 32.17
CA VAL A 41 -16.49 -8.90 32.63
C VAL A 41 -17.40 -9.27 31.47
N GLU A 42 -17.20 -8.66 30.28
CA GLU A 42 -18.02 -8.94 29.10
C GLU A 42 -17.25 -8.64 27.80
N TRP A 43 -17.31 -9.58 26.85
CA TRP A 43 -16.96 -9.37 25.44
C TRP A 43 -18.05 -9.99 24.57
N ASN A 44 -18.94 -9.17 24.04
CA ASN A 44 -20.12 -9.64 23.33
C ASN A 44 -20.23 -9.03 21.94
N LYS A 45 -20.46 -9.85 20.93
CA LYS A 45 -20.74 -9.38 19.57
C LYS A 45 -22.02 -8.54 19.57
N LYS A 46 -21.92 -7.28 19.15
CA LYS A 46 -23.06 -6.36 19.06
C LYS A 46 -23.68 -6.50 17.67
N THR A 47 -24.93 -6.96 17.63
CA THR A 47 -25.72 -6.83 16.41
C THR A 47 -26.14 -5.37 16.24
N ILE A 48 -25.53 -4.65 15.30
CA ILE A 48 -26.03 -3.33 14.88
C ILE A 48 -27.29 -3.59 14.05
N LYS A 49 -28.35 -2.86 14.30
CA LYS A 49 -29.65 -3.04 13.62
C LYS A 49 -29.46 -2.97 12.10
N GLY A 50 -29.53 -4.13 11.43
CA GLY A 50 -29.36 -4.25 9.98
C GLY A 50 -28.00 -4.74 9.49
N THR A 51 -26.98 -4.93 10.37
CA THR A 51 -25.66 -5.39 9.98
C THR A 51 -25.15 -6.47 10.94
N ASN A 52 -24.69 -7.58 10.41
CA ASN A 52 -23.99 -8.63 11.17
C ASN A 52 -22.46 -8.37 11.19
N GLY A 53 -22.05 -7.10 11.31
CA GLY A 53 -20.66 -6.69 11.23
C GLY A 53 -19.80 -7.13 12.41
N TYR A 54 -18.49 -6.99 12.27
CA TYR A 54 -17.51 -7.20 13.34
C TYR A 54 -17.50 -6.02 14.31
N CYS A 55 -18.53 -5.96 15.15
CA CYS A 55 -18.69 -4.97 16.20
C CYS A 55 -18.90 -5.65 17.54
N TYR A 56 -18.09 -5.30 18.53
CA TYR A 56 -18.09 -5.93 19.85
C TYR A 56 -18.30 -4.89 20.93
N LYS A 57 -19.10 -5.25 21.96
CA LYS A 57 -19.18 -4.50 23.21
C LYS A 57 -18.25 -5.13 24.23
N PHE A 58 -17.54 -4.30 24.94
CA PHE A 58 -16.71 -4.76 26.04
C PHE A 58 -16.97 -3.98 27.32
N LYS A 59 -16.65 -4.63 28.43
CA LYS A 59 -16.66 -4.03 29.75
C LYS A 59 -15.52 -4.62 30.56
N THR A 60 -14.65 -3.76 31.02
CA THR A 60 -13.56 -4.10 31.94
C THR A 60 -13.82 -3.46 33.31
N SER A 61 -12.90 -3.62 34.26
CA SER A 61 -12.97 -2.97 35.56
C SER A 61 -12.92 -1.43 35.48
N ASN A 62 -12.21 -0.88 34.49
CA ASN A 62 -11.90 0.54 34.39
C ASN A 62 -12.67 1.28 33.29
N CYS A 63 -13.08 0.56 32.26
CA CYS A 63 -13.74 1.18 31.12
C CYS A 63 -14.77 0.26 30.45
N THR A 64 -15.66 0.88 29.68
CA THR A 64 -16.64 0.19 28.85
C THR A 64 -16.62 0.78 27.46
N GLY A 65 -17.05 0.03 26.46
CA GLY A 65 -17.07 0.59 25.12
C GLY A 65 -17.53 -0.36 24.03
N THR A 66 -17.24 0.06 22.81
CA THR A 66 -17.44 -0.76 21.61
C THR A 66 -16.21 -0.69 20.72
N VAL A 67 -15.87 -1.81 20.11
CA VAL A 67 -14.83 -1.92 19.08
C VAL A 67 -15.48 -2.33 17.77
N THR A 68 -15.18 -1.63 16.71
CA THR A 68 -15.67 -1.91 15.36
C THR A 68 -14.48 -2.13 14.43
N PHE A 69 -14.45 -3.27 13.75
CA PHE A 69 -13.40 -3.61 12.77
C PHE A 69 -13.92 -3.39 11.36
N GLY A 70 -13.15 -2.67 10.55
CA GLY A 70 -13.51 -2.30 9.19
C GLY A 70 -14.55 -1.18 9.11
N ALA A 71 -14.97 -0.85 7.90
CA ALA A 71 -15.94 0.18 7.62
C ALA A 71 -17.33 -0.24 8.13
N ALA A 72 -17.82 0.40 9.20
CA ALA A 72 -19.07 0.06 9.90
C ALA A 72 -19.21 -1.45 10.24
N GLY A 73 -18.11 -2.13 10.50
CA GLY A 73 -18.09 -3.56 10.86
C GLY A 73 -17.89 -4.49 9.67
N TYR A 74 -17.64 -3.98 8.49
CA TYR A 74 -17.30 -4.77 7.29
C TYR A 74 -15.81 -4.61 6.96
N VAL A 75 -15.14 -5.73 6.76
CA VAL A 75 -13.72 -5.78 6.43
C VAL A 75 -13.59 -6.14 4.95
N ALA A 76 -12.98 -5.28 4.16
CA ALA A 76 -12.70 -5.52 2.76
C ALA A 76 -11.39 -6.27 2.58
N LYS A 77 -11.27 -7.10 1.54
CA LYS A 77 -10.04 -7.82 1.21
C LYS A 77 -9.00 -6.86 0.62
N ASP A 78 -7.73 -7.05 0.98
CA ASP A 78 -6.56 -6.33 0.45
C ASP A 78 -6.60 -4.79 0.63
N LYS A 79 -7.36 -4.29 1.65
CA LYS A 79 -7.49 -2.88 1.97
C LYS A 79 -7.13 -2.57 3.41
N GLU A 80 -6.90 -1.30 3.71
CA GLU A 80 -6.74 -0.86 5.09
C GLU A 80 -8.03 -1.10 5.88
N MET A 81 -7.88 -1.63 7.09
CA MET A 81 -8.97 -1.91 8.01
C MET A 81 -8.97 -0.87 9.13
N PRO A 82 -9.91 0.08 9.17
CA PRO A 82 -10.07 0.96 10.33
C PRO A 82 -10.57 0.16 11.52
N VAL A 83 -9.88 0.23 12.64
CA VAL A 83 -10.31 -0.30 13.92
C VAL A 83 -10.73 0.87 14.79
N THR A 84 -12.03 0.99 15.03
CA THR A 84 -12.62 2.08 15.78
C THR A 84 -12.94 1.64 17.20
N LEU A 85 -12.36 2.32 18.18
CA LEU A 85 -12.63 2.15 19.61
C LEU A 85 -13.44 3.33 20.12
N ASP A 86 -14.70 3.10 20.49
CA ASP A 86 -15.52 4.02 21.29
C ASP A 86 -15.42 3.61 22.76
N ILE A 87 -14.72 4.37 23.58
CA ILE A 87 -14.47 4.07 24.98
C ILE A 87 -15.15 5.07 25.90
N PHE A 88 -15.62 4.60 27.05
CA PHE A 88 -16.20 5.40 28.13
C PHE A 88 -15.54 5.02 29.44
N ALA A 89 -15.00 5.99 30.15
CA ALA A 89 -14.41 5.86 31.47
C ALA A 89 -15.42 6.37 32.51
N ALA A 90 -15.96 5.49 33.37
CA ALA A 90 -17.04 5.84 34.24
C ALA A 90 -16.63 6.70 35.48
N GLU A 91 -15.60 6.23 36.22
CA GLU A 91 -15.26 6.77 37.53
C GLU A 91 -13.93 7.50 37.57
N LYS A 92 -12.95 7.07 36.78
CA LYS A 92 -11.58 7.61 36.77
C LYS A 92 -11.14 7.81 35.34
N ASP A 93 -10.23 8.76 35.14
CA ASP A 93 -9.54 8.93 33.85
C ASP A 93 -8.87 7.61 33.45
N PHE A 94 -9.07 7.19 32.20
CA PHE A 94 -8.39 6.07 31.63
C PHE A 94 -7.30 6.55 30.67
N THR A 95 -6.08 6.14 30.92
CA THR A 95 -4.94 6.37 30.02
C THR A 95 -4.30 5.03 29.73
N GLY A 96 -4.07 4.76 28.45
CA GLY A 96 -3.56 3.48 28.02
C GLY A 96 -3.25 3.43 26.53
N VAL A 97 -3.23 2.23 25.97
CA VAL A 97 -2.92 1.96 24.58
C VAL A 97 -3.92 0.95 24.02
N MET A 98 -4.46 1.25 22.87
CA MET A 98 -5.16 0.31 22.00
C MET A 98 -4.14 -0.35 21.09
N LYS A 99 -4.12 -1.67 21.01
CA LYS A 99 -3.18 -2.44 20.24
C LYS A 99 -3.89 -3.51 19.41
N VAL A 100 -3.47 -3.62 18.15
CA VAL A 100 -3.90 -4.65 17.21
C VAL A 100 -2.67 -5.39 16.72
N THR A 101 -2.60 -6.69 16.94
CA THR A 101 -1.47 -7.52 16.53
C THR A 101 -1.88 -8.46 15.40
N LEU A 102 -1.18 -8.35 14.28
CA LEU A 102 -1.26 -9.25 13.14
C LEU A 102 -0.24 -10.37 13.32
N PRO A 103 -0.64 -11.65 13.28
CA PRO A 103 0.27 -12.77 13.47
C PRO A 103 1.12 -13.01 12.22
N GLY A 104 2.42 -13.21 12.40
CA GLY A 104 3.35 -13.58 11.32
C GLY A 104 3.70 -15.08 11.31
N GLU A 105 4.22 -15.55 10.18
CA GLU A 105 4.60 -16.97 9.97
C GLU A 105 5.69 -17.46 10.93
N ASN A 106 6.60 -16.57 11.33
CA ASN A 106 7.70 -16.87 12.26
C ASN A 106 7.26 -16.98 13.73
N GLY A 107 5.96 -16.83 14.02
CA GLY A 107 5.41 -16.82 15.38
C GLY A 107 5.55 -15.48 16.10
N LYS A 108 6.18 -14.46 15.50
CA LYS A 108 6.16 -13.08 15.97
C LYS A 108 5.06 -12.30 15.23
N GLY A 109 4.58 -11.21 15.80
CA GLY A 109 3.52 -10.38 15.22
C GLY A 109 3.99 -9.00 14.82
N ILE A 110 3.17 -8.31 14.02
CA ILE A 110 3.26 -6.86 13.83
C ILE A 110 2.18 -6.22 14.67
N ALA A 111 2.56 -5.31 15.55
CA ALA A 111 1.64 -4.59 16.41
C ALA A 111 1.42 -3.16 15.92
N TYR A 112 0.16 -2.80 15.72
CA TYR A 112 -0.27 -1.42 15.51
C TYR A 112 -0.84 -0.90 16.80
N GLN A 113 -0.41 0.30 17.23
CA GLN A 113 -0.80 0.86 18.51
C GLN A 113 -1.24 2.32 18.37
N SER A 114 -2.17 2.72 19.22
CA SER A 114 -2.59 4.12 19.38
C SER A 114 -2.86 4.43 20.85
N ALA A 115 -2.46 5.62 21.27
CA ALA A 115 -2.70 6.07 22.63
C ALA A 115 -4.20 6.31 22.89
N VAL A 116 -4.67 5.85 24.04
CA VAL A 116 -6.03 6.05 24.54
C VAL A 116 -6.01 6.99 25.73
N LYS A 117 -6.76 8.10 25.66
CA LYS A 117 -6.92 9.05 26.77
C LYS A 117 -8.39 9.42 26.88
N CYS A 118 -9.07 8.88 27.89
CA CYS A 118 -10.48 9.11 28.14
C CYS A 118 -10.65 9.66 29.55
N LYS A 119 -11.26 10.85 29.68
CA LYS A 119 -11.55 11.44 30.98
C LYS A 119 -12.75 10.78 31.62
N ALA A 120 -12.77 10.81 32.96
CA ALA A 120 -13.89 10.31 33.74
C ALA A 120 -15.21 10.98 33.34
N GLY A 121 -16.23 10.16 33.07
CA GLY A 121 -17.54 10.61 32.62
C GLY A 121 -17.63 11.03 31.15
N GLU A 122 -16.54 10.99 30.39
CA GLU A 122 -16.47 11.35 28.96
C GLU A 122 -16.43 10.10 28.07
N LYS A 123 -16.77 10.29 26.81
CA LYS A 123 -16.59 9.30 25.74
C LYS A 123 -15.48 9.79 24.81
N GLU A 124 -14.63 8.87 24.43
CA GLU A 124 -13.57 9.13 23.47
C GLU A 124 -13.67 8.13 22.31
N LYS A 125 -13.35 8.59 21.10
CA LYS A 125 -13.32 7.78 19.89
C LYS A 125 -11.90 7.79 19.33
N ILE A 126 -11.32 6.61 19.19
CA ILE A 126 -9.99 6.41 18.63
C ILE A 126 -10.11 5.53 17.39
N VAL A 127 -9.43 5.92 16.33
CA VAL A 127 -9.36 5.15 15.09
C VAL A 127 -7.90 4.77 14.84
N LEU A 128 -7.68 3.51 14.51
CA LEU A 128 -6.38 2.95 14.17
C LEU A 128 -6.52 2.20 12.86
N ASN A 129 -5.85 2.66 11.80
CA ASN A 129 -5.81 1.94 10.54
C ASN A 129 -4.77 0.84 10.61
N VAL A 130 -5.22 -0.36 10.27
CA VAL A 130 -4.39 -1.57 10.20
C VAL A 130 -4.38 -2.03 8.76
N PRO A 131 -3.22 -2.10 8.10
CA PRO A 131 -3.16 -2.60 6.74
C PRO A 131 -3.56 -4.07 6.73
N GLN A 132 -4.43 -4.41 5.80
CA GLN A 132 -4.78 -5.79 5.56
C GLN A 132 -3.83 -6.36 4.51
N LEU A 133 -2.82 -7.07 4.96
CA LEU A 133 -1.83 -7.71 4.11
C LEU A 133 -2.13 -9.21 4.04
N GLY A 134 -2.50 -9.67 2.85
CA GLY A 134 -2.91 -11.04 2.63
C GLY A 134 -4.30 -11.34 3.21
N ASP A 135 -4.51 -12.57 3.61
CA ASP A 135 -5.78 -13.06 4.19
C ASP A 135 -5.59 -13.32 5.70
N PRO A 136 -5.58 -12.27 6.56
CA PRO A 136 -5.48 -12.46 7.99
C PRO A 136 -6.78 -13.10 8.48
N SER A 137 -6.76 -14.41 8.67
CA SER A 137 -7.90 -15.13 9.21
C SER A 137 -8.25 -14.70 10.63
N ALA A 138 -7.33 -14.06 11.34
CA ALA A 138 -7.55 -13.59 12.70
C ALA A 138 -6.49 -12.57 13.17
N ILE A 139 -6.90 -11.67 14.07
CA ILE A 139 -6.05 -10.67 14.73
C ILE A 139 -6.21 -10.75 16.25
N CYS A 140 -5.24 -10.28 17.00
CA CYS A 140 -5.36 -10.08 18.44
C CYS A 140 -5.62 -8.60 18.73
N PHE A 141 -6.71 -8.29 19.45
CA PHE A 141 -7.04 -6.95 19.90
C PHE A 141 -6.80 -6.83 21.40
N GLU A 142 -6.07 -5.81 21.82
CA GLU A 142 -5.72 -5.58 23.22
C GLU A 142 -5.97 -4.11 23.61
N ILE A 143 -6.43 -3.90 24.85
CA ILE A 143 -6.41 -2.61 25.54
C ILE A 143 -5.52 -2.77 26.76
N MET A 144 -4.48 -1.94 26.88
CA MET A 144 -3.57 -1.93 28.02
C MET A 144 -3.66 -0.59 28.73
N ASP A 145 -3.46 -0.60 30.04
CA ASP A 145 -3.36 0.63 30.81
C ASP A 145 -1.96 1.30 30.66
N SER A 146 -1.76 2.46 31.27
CA SER A 146 -0.49 3.19 31.24
C SER A 146 0.68 2.47 31.92
N PHE A 147 0.41 1.42 32.68
CA PHE A 147 1.42 0.57 33.32
C PHE A 147 1.73 -0.71 32.52
N GLY A 148 1.10 -0.87 31.35
CA GLY A 148 1.25 -2.05 30.51
C GLY A 148 0.44 -3.27 30.99
N VAL A 149 -0.51 -3.06 31.92
CA VAL A 149 -1.41 -4.13 32.35
C VAL A 149 -2.52 -4.29 31.31
N THR A 150 -2.72 -5.50 30.85
CA THR A 150 -3.77 -5.82 29.86
C THR A 150 -5.14 -5.78 30.52
N GLU A 151 -5.97 -4.84 30.13
CA GLU A 151 -7.37 -4.70 30.55
C GLU A 151 -8.31 -5.59 29.73
N LEU A 152 -8.02 -5.76 28.44
CA LEU A 152 -8.76 -6.58 27.50
C LEU A 152 -7.78 -7.20 26.50
N SER A 153 -7.95 -8.50 26.24
CA SER A 153 -7.18 -9.22 25.19
C SER A 153 -8.09 -10.26 24.55
N GLU A 154 -8.44 -10.05 23.29
CA GLU A 154 -9.38 -10.90 22.55
C GLU A 154 -8.88 -11.21 21.15
N ASP A 155 -9.04 -12.45 20.75
CA ASP A 155 -8.78 -12.91 19.39
C ASP A 155 -10.03 -12.72 18.53
N VAL A 156 -9.89 -11.96 17.44
CA VAL A 156 -10.97 -11.72 16.47
C VAL A 156 -10.67 -12.50 15.20
N SER A 157 -11.51 -13.47 14.89
CA SER A 157 -11.41 -14.29 13.67
C SER A 157 -12.38 -13.76 12.61
N PHE A 158 -11.87 -13.56 11.39
CA PHE A 158 -12.64 -13.16 10.22
C PHE A 158 -13.04 -14.36 9.34
N SER A 159 -12.48 -15.55 9.59
CA SER A 159 -12.66 -16.78 8.80
C SER A 159 -13.83 -17.68 9.22
N ASP A 160 -14.75 -17.22 10.06
CA ASP A 160 -15.90 -18.03 10.45
C ASP A 160 -16.82 -18.25 9.24
N ALA A 161 -16.45 -19.21 8.39
CA ALA A 161 -17.22 -19.71 7.24
C ALA A 161 -18.67 -20.17 7.57
N LYS A 162 -19.05 -20.19 8.83
CA LYS A 162 -20.41 -20.44 9.30
C LYS A 162 -21.31 -19.20 9.29
N ASN A 163 -20.76 -18.02 9.23
CA ASN A 163 -21.54 -16.80 9.04
C ASN A 163 -21.73 -16.54 7.55
N ARG A 164 -22.64 -17.29 6.92
CA ARG A 164 -23.08 -17.08 5.53
C ARG A 164 -23.67 -15.69 5.24
N ASN A 165 -23.76 -14.83 6.25
CA ASN A 165 -24.05 -13.40 6.19
C ASN A 165 -22.90 -12.61 6.82
N GLY A 166 -21.68 -13.13 6.75
CA GLY A 166 -20.50 -12.55 7.39
C GLY A 166 -20.16 -11.19 6.84
N ALA A 167 -19.68 -10.35 7.73
CA ALA A 167 -19.12 -9.06 7.42
C ALA A 167 -17.73 -9.15 6.75
N PHE A 168 -17.17 -10.32 6.62
CA PHE A 168 -16.05 -10.64 5.74
C PHE A 168 -16.63 -11.20 4.46
N SER A 169 -16.50 -10.49 3.40
CA SER A 169 -16.93 -10.94 2.09
C SER A 169 -15.72 -11.50 1.35
N GLU A 170 -15.57 -12.82 1.37
CA GLU A 170 -14.65 -13.51 0.44
C GLU A 170 -15.04 -13.27 -1.03
N GLN A 171 -16.16 -12.59 -1.27
CA GLN A 171 -16.75 -12.38 -2.59
C GLN A 171 -17.09 -10.92 -2.91
N ALA A 172 -17.03 -9.99 -1.95
CA ALA A 172 -17.25 -8.58 -2.26
C ALA A 172 -15.90 -7.90 -2.50
N GLU A 173 -15.61 -7.67 -3.74
CA GLU A 173 -14.42 -6.97 -4.17
C GLU A 173 -14.60 -5.46 -4.02
N ASN A 174 -15.87 -4.99 -4.09
CA ASN A 174 -16.21 -3.57 -3.93
C ASN A 174 -17.11 -3.32 -2.72
N LEU A 175 -16.62 -2.53 -1.76
CA LEU A 175 -17.34 -2.13 -0.56
C LEU A 175 -17.81 -0.68 -0.68
N ILE A 176 -19.10 -0.47 -0.86
CA ILE A 176 -19.71 0.86 -1.06
C ILE A 176 -20.45 1.31 0.20
N GLY A 177 -20.01 2.43 0.78
CA GLY A 177 -20.75 3.11 1.84
C GLY A 177 -22.00 3.80 1.27
N VAL A 178 -23.11 3.74 2.00
CA VAL A 178 -24.35 4.41 1.62
C VAL A 178 -24.87 5.26 2.77
N LEU A 179 -25.08 6.54 2.51
CA LEU A 179 -25.77 7.47 3.42
C LEU A 179 -27.10 7.87 2.79
N SER A 180 -28.20 7.27 3.26
CA SER A 180 -29.53 7.52 2.71
C SER A 180 -30.60 7.45 3.80
N GLY A 181 -31.62 8.29 3.68
CA GLY A 181 -32.87 8.17 4.45
C GLY A 181 -33.68 6.93 4.09
N GLN A 182 -33.44 6.37 2.90
CA GLN A 182 -34.13 5.21 2.32
C GLN A 182 -33.15 4.06 2.02
N SER A 183 -32.16 3.83 2.89
CA SER A 183 -31.07 2.88 2.68
C SER A 183 -31.52 1.44 2.39
N LYS A 184 -32.72 1.05 2.82
CA LYS A 184 -33.30 -0.27 2.51
C LYS A 184 -33.61 -0.45 1.02
N GLU A 185 -34.00 0.62 0.35
CA GLU A 185 -34.33 0.62 -1.08
C GLU A 185 -33.08 0.40 -1.95
N LEU A 186 -31.88 0.74 -1.43
CA LEU A 186 -30.61 0.51 -2.09
C LEU A 186 -30.03 -0.90 -1.86
N SER A 187 -30.77 -1.79 -1.18
CA SER A 187 -30.30 -3.16 -0.92
C SER A 187 -30.14 -4.00 -2.21
N TYR A 188 -30.80 -3.63 -3.31
CA TYR A 188 -30.66 -4.30 -4.62
C TYR A 188 -29.23 -4.21 -5.17
N LEU A 189 -28.48 -3.17 -4.79
CA LEU A 189 -27.09 -2.99 -5.21
C LEU A 189 -26.18 -4.17 -4.75
N ASN A 190 -26.54 -4.86 -3.65
CA ASN A 190 -25.78 -6.05 -3.20
C ASN A 190 -25.89 -7.26 -4.13
N SER A 191 -26.82 -7.25 -5.07
CA SER A 191 -26.98 -8.33 -6.07
C SER A 191 -26.31 -8.03 -7.38
N LEU A 192 -25.76 -6.84 -7.52
CA LEU A 192 -25.11 -6.39 -8.74
C LEU A 192 -23.65 -6.84 -8.78
N LYS A 193 -23.18 -7.00 -10.00
CA LYS A 193 -21.79 -7.22 -10.33
C LYS A 193 -21.35 -6.17 -11.33
N ILE A 194 -20.17 -5.62 -11.17
CA ILE A 194 -19.60 -4.59 -12.03
C ILE A 194 -18.34 -5.14 -12.71
N GLY A 195 -18.01 -4.64 -13.89
CA GLY A 195 -16.86 -5.10 -14.69
C GLY A 195 -17.26 -5.78 -15.98
N GLU A 196 -16.27 -6.27 -16.72
CA GLU A 196 -16.49 -7.05 -17.95
C GLU A 196 -16.82 -8.50 -17.63
N GLU A 197 -17.49 -9.22 -18.54
CA GLU A 197 -17.95 -10.62 -18.33
C GLU A 197 -16.85 -11.58 -17.85
N SER A 198 -15.59 -11.30 -18.14
CA SER A 198 -14.45 -12.11 -17.70
C SER A 198 -13.97 -11.77 -16.27
N ASP A 199 -14.38 -10.62 -15.72
CA ASP A 199 -13.82 -10.03 -14.52
C ASP A 199 -14.89 -9.30 -13.69
N GLU A 200 -16.05 -9.95 -13.52
CA GLU A 200 -17.16 -9.41 -12.76
C GLU A 200 -16.89 -9.38 -11.26
N GLU A 201 -16.88 -8.19 -10.69
CA GLU A 201 -16.67 -7.94 -9.26
C GLU A 201 -18.00 -7.73 -8.53
N SER A 202 -18.16 -8.37 -7.39
CA SER A 202 -19.37 -8.25 -6.57
C SER A 202 -19.39 -6.96 -5.75
N VAL A 203 -20.56 -6.35 -5.62
CA VAL A 203 -20.77 -5.14 -4.82
C VAL A 203 -21.34 -5.48 -3.45
N LYS A 204 -20.82 -4.86 -2.41
CA LYS A 204 -21.34 -4.90 -1.06
C LYS A 204 -21.67 -3.51 -0.55
N VAL A 205 -22.92 -3.30 -0.10
CA VAL A 205 -23.37 -2.02 0.43
C VAL A 205 -23.33 -2.01 1.96
N VAL A 206 -22.73 -0.96 2.50
CA VAL A 206 -22.66 -0.68 3.94
C VAL A 206 -23.45 0.59 4.25
N CYS A 207 -24.52 0.45 5.05
CA CYS A 207 -25.40 1.56 5.35
C CYS A 207 -24.91 2.37 6.55
N TYR A 208 -24.78 3.67 6.36
CA TYR A 208 -24.49 4.65 7.40
C TYR A 208 -25.75 5.43 7.79
N SER A 209 -25.82 5.81 9.06
CA SER A 209 -26.73 6.82 9.59
C SER A 209 -25.95 8.10 9.87
N LYS A 210 -26.63 9.23 10.10
CA LYS A 210 -25.99 10.48 10.55
C LYS A 210 -25.00 10.27 11.69
N ASN A 211 -25.36 9.44 12.67
CA ASN A 211 -24.56 9.24 13.88
C ASN A 211 -23.38 8.28 13.67
N SER A 212 -23.48 7.35 12.71
CA SER A 212 -22.41 6.41 12.37
C SER A 212 -21.57 6.89 11.19
N PHE A 213 -21.93 8.01 10.55
CA PHE A 213 -21.18 8.57 9.43
C PHE A 213 -19.78 9.01 9.88
N PRO A 214 -18.74 8.69 9.14
CA PRO A 214 -17.36 8.96 9.51
C PRO A 214 -17.07 10.42 9.87
N GLN A 215 -16.22 10.64 10.88
CA GLN A 215 -15.81 11.96 11.36
C GLN A 215 -14.33 12.27 11.07
N THR A 216 -13.56 11.27 10.69
CA THR A 216 -12.16 11.38 10.29
C THR A 216 -11.96 10.66 8.95
N GLU A 217 -10.89 10.99 8.25
CA GLU A 217 -10.54 10.37 6.97
C GLU A 217 -10.29 8.87 7.13
N GLU A 218 -9.64 8.49 8.23
CA GLU A 218 -9.27 7.11 8.54
C GLU A 218 -10.49 6.19 8.65
N GLU A 219 -11.64 6.71 9.07
CA GLU A 219 -12.88 5.93 9.19
C GLU A 219 -13.50 5.56 7.83
N PHE A 220 -13.12 6.25 6.74
CA PHE A 220 -13.54 5.90 5.38
C PHE A 220 -12.64 4.83 4.75
N GLN A 221 -11.47 4.56 5.31
CA GLN A 221 -10.57 3.55 4.76
C GLN A 221 -11.25 2.19 4.68
N GLY A 222 -10.91 1.44 3.65
CA GLY A 222 -11.58 0.18 3.34
C GLY A 222 -12.87 0.30 2.52
N LEU A 223 -13.37 1.52 2.26
CA LEU A 223 -14.45 1.76 1.29
C LEU A 223 -13.87 2.04 -0.09
N ASP A 224 -14.50 1.47 -1.11
CA ASP A 224 -14.20 1.76 -2.52
C ASP A 224 -14.92 3.01 -3.00
N GLY A 225 -16.12 3.24 -2.46
CA GLY A 225 -16.92 4.39 -2.79
C GLY A 225 -17.93 4.73 -1.72
N MET A 226 -18.46 5.95 -1.78
CA MET A 226 -19.53 6.43 -0.92
C MET A 226 -20.66 6.98 -1.78
N ILE A 227 -21.88 6.53 -1.53
CA ILE A 227 -23.11 7.06 -2.16
C ILE A 227 -23.91 7.85 -1.14
N ILE A 228 -24.27 9.08 -1.48
CA ILE A 228 -25.20 9.92 -0.73
C ILE A 228 -26.44 10.11 -1.59
N ASP A 229 -27.58 9.57 -1.12
CA ASP A 229 -28.83 9.59 -1.87
C ASP A 229 -30.01 9.84 -0.91
N SER A 230 -30.87 10.78 -1.28
CA SER A 230 -32.09 11.11 -0.49
C SER A 230 -31.77 11.35 1.00
N PHE A 231 -30.73 12.15 1.26
CA PHE A 231 -30.27 12.46 2.61
C PHE A 231 -30.03 13.96 2.80
N ASP A 232 -30.57 14.52 3.89
CA ASP A 232 -30.33 15.92 4.29
C ASP A 232 -28.89 16.12 4.76
N THR A 233 -28.01 16.53 3.83
CA THR A 233 -26.60 16.78 4.09
C THR A 233 -26.31 18.01 4.94
N LYS A 234 -27.29 18.94 5.13
CA LYS A 234 -27.19 20.04 6.12
C LYS A 234 -27.01 19.51 7.52
N SER A 235 -27.63 18.37 7.80
CA SER A 235 -27.59 17.74 9.11
C SER A 235 -26.23 17.19 9.52
N LEU A 236 -25.29 17.02 8.56
CA LEU A 236 -23.91 16.57 8.81
C LEU A 236 -23.11 17.65 9.55
N SER A 237 -22.32 17.23 10.52
CA SER A 237 -21.42 18.11 11.28
C SER A 237 -20.27 18.62 10.39
N GLY A 238 -19.64 19.73 10.82
CA GLY A 238 -18.45 20.25 10.13
C GLY A 238 -17.30 19.24 10.06
N LYS A 239 -17.12 18.41 11.11
CA LYS A 239 -16.10 17.33 11.11
C LYS A 239 -16.40 16.27 10.06
N GLN A 240 -17.64 15.81 9.94
CA GLN A 240 -18.06 14.83 8.95
C GLN A 240 -17.84 15.33 7.50
N LYS A 241 -18.22 16.59 7.24
CA LYS A 241 -18.01 17.21 5.91
C LYS A 241 -16.52 17.37 5.59
N SER A 242 -15.71 17.74 6.59
CA SER A 242 -14.25 17.86 6.43
C SER A 242 -13.61 16.51 6.16
N ALA A 243 -13.99 15.47 6.92
CA ALA A 243 -13.50 14.11 6.74
C ALA A 243 -13.84 13.55 5.35
N LEU A 244 -15.10 13.75 4.90
CA LEU A 244 -15.51 13.35 3.54
C LEU A 244 -14.69 14.04 2.46
N LYS A 245 -14.43 15.36 2.63
CA LYS A 245 -13.60 16.11 1.69
C LYS A 245 -12.14 15.66 1.68
N SER A 246 -11.54 15.40 2.84
CA SER A 246 -10.17 14.90 2.93
C SER A 246 -10.07 13.52 2.28
N TRP A 247 -10.96 12.61 2.61
CA TRP A 247 -10.99 11.26 2.02
C TRP A 247 -11.16 11.30 0.49
N LEU A 248 -12.05 12.17 -0.03
CA LEU A 248 -12.20 12.33 -1.47
C LEU A 248 -10.90 12.81 -2.13
N LYS A 249 -10.20 13.78 -1.52
CA LYS A 249 -8.92 14.27 -2.05
C LYS A 249 -7.80 13.23 -2.04
N SER A 250 -7.83 12.31 -1.09
CA SER A 250 -6.84 11.23 -0.96
C SER A 250 -7.12 10.01 -1.85
N GLY A 251 -8.10 10.09 -2.75
CA GLY A 251 -8.40 9.00 -3.70
C GLY A 251 -9.79 8.37 -3.53
N GLY A 252 -10.62 8.85 -2.59
CA GLY A 252 -11.99 8.37 -2.41
C GLY A 252 -12.90 8.65 -3.60
N LYS A 253 -13.91 7.82 -3.79
CA LYS A 253 -14.93 8.00 -4.84
C LYS A 253 -16.28 8.34 -4.20
N LEU A 254 -16.85 9.49 -4.56
CA LEU A 254 -18.11 9.98 -3.98
C LEU A 254 -19.16 10.13 -5.08
N LEU A 255 -20.32 9.48 -4.89
CA LEU A 255 -21.50 9.66 -5.73
C LEU A 255 -22.58 10.39 -4.91
N ILE A 256 -23.09 11.51 -5.43
CA ILE A 256 -24.21 12.25 -4.85
C ILE A 256 -25.38 12.21 -5.80
N ALA A 257 -26.53 11.70 -5.35
CA ALA A 257 -27.74 11.58 -6.15
C ALA A 257 -28.74 12.69 -5.82
N GLY A 258 -29.31 13.29 -6.86
CA GLY A 258 -30.31 14.37 -6.84
C GLY A 258 -31.73 13.88 -7.10
N GLY A 259 -32.58 14.74 -7.71
CA GLY A 259 -33.96 14.41 -8.08
C GLY A 259 -34.95 14.40 -6.92
N GLY A 260 -34.51 14.70 -5.72
CA GLY A 260 -35.39 14.80 -4.55
C GLY A 260 -36.08 16.17 -4.48
N GLN A 261 -37.42 16.18 -4.53
CA GLN A 261 -38.19 17.44 -4.34
C GLN A 261 -38.23 17.91 -2.87
N GLN A 262 -38.20 16.98 -1.90
CA GLN A 262 -38.29 17.26 -0.50
C GLN A 262 -36.97 17.26 0.25
N ILE A 263 -35.98 16.52 -0.28
CA ILE A 263 -34.66 16.34 0.32
C ILE A 263 -33.64 16.64 -0.73
N ASP A 264 -32.89 17.72 -0.54
CA ASP A 264 -31.75 18.10 -1.38
C ASP A 264 -30.47 17.53 -0.77
N SER A 265 -29.89 16.52 -1.44
CA SER A 265 -28.64 15.89 -1.01
C SER A 265 -27.43 16.82 -1.22
N PHE A 266 -27.51 17.86 -2.03
CA PHE A 266 -26.43 18.78 -2.36
C PHE A 266 -26.32 19.94 -1.38
N GLU A 267 -27.44 20.45 -0.82
CA GLU A 267 -27.54 21.73 -0.12
C GLU A 267 -26.54 21.89 1.05
N GLY A 268 -26.26 20.81 1.78
CA GLY A 268 -25.25 20.84 2.84
C GLY A 268 -23.81 20.77 2.37
N LEU A 269 -23.56 20.47 1.09
CA LEU A 269 -22.24 20.27 0.47
C LEU A 269 -21.89 21.35 -0.56
N GLU A 270 -22.79 22.34 -0.80
CA GLU A 270 -22.60 23.45 -1.75
C GLU A 270 -21.26 24.16 -1.56
N LYS A 271 -20.96 24.58 -0.32
CA LYS A 271 -19.70 25.27 0.02
C LYS A 271 -18.47 24.39 -0.15
N THR A 272 -18.65 23.06 -0.09
CA THR A 272 -17.56 22.09 -0.17
C THR A 272 -17.19 21.78 -1.60
N PHE A 273 -18.18 21.55 -2.46
CA PHE A 273 -18.00 21.09 -3.83
C PHE A 273 -18.54 22.05 -4.88
N GLY A 274 -19.29 23.09 -4.51
CA GLY A 274 -19.81 24.08 -5.44
C GLY A 274 -20.91 23.54 -6.34
N ILE A 275 -21.78 22.67 -5.83
CA ILE A 275 -22.88 22.04 -6.52
C ILE A 275 -24.17 22.63 -5.94
N ILE A 276 -25.00 23.23 -6.77
CA ILE A 276 -26.28 23.85 -6.36
C ILE A 276 -27.40 23.22 -7.19
N GLN A 277 -28.43 22.71 -6.50
CA GLN A 277 -29.65 22.30 -7.16
C GLN A 277 -30.56 23.51 -7.36
N GLU A 278 -30.92 23.83 -8.60
CA GLU A 278 -31.82 24.95 -8.92
C GLU A 278 -33.28 24.56 -8.85
N ASP A 279 -33.66 23.55 -9.62
CA ASP A 279 -35.01 23.03 -9.68
C ASP A 279 -35.01 21.52 -10.00
N VAL A 280 -36.18 20.88 -9.91
CA VAL A 280 -36.37 19.46 -10.26
C VAL A 280 -37.46 19.37 -11.31
N VAL A 281 -37.13 18.78 -12.46
CA VAL A 281 -38.00 18.64 -13.60
C VAL A 281 -38.25 17.17 -13.90
N VAL A 282 -39.35 16.85 -14.58
CA VAL A 282 -39.57 15.50 -15.13
C VAL A 282 -38.83 15.42 -16.46
N SER A 283 -37.98 14.42 -16.58
CA SER A 283 -37.23 14.07 -17.80
C SER A 283 -37.43 12.60 -18.13
N GLU A 284 -37.13 12.21 -19.33
CA GLU A 284 -37.23 10.83 -19.80
C GLU A 284 -35.85 10.24 -19.89
N LEU A 285 -35.66 9.08 -19.27
CA LEU A 285 -34.41 8.30 -19.34
C LEU A 285 -34.62 7.13 -20.30
N TYR A 286 -33.67 6.92 -21.21
CA TYR A 286 -33.73 5.87 -22.22
C TYR A 286 -32.60 4.86 -22.02
N LEU A 287 -32.95 3.57 -22.07
CA LEU A 287 -31.95 2.49 -22.06
C LEU A 287 -32.47 1.31 -22.88
N ALA A 288 -31.62 0.73 -23.69
CA ALA A 288 -31.92 -0.49 -24.44
C ALA A 288 -31.85 -1.71 -23.50
N ASP A 289 -32.88 -2.58 -23.61
CA ASP A 289 -32.87 -3.89 -22.93
C ASP A 289 -31.96 -4.91 -23.65
N ALA A 290 -32.00 -6.17 -23.21
CA ALA A 290 -31.21 -7.25 -23.80
C ALA A 290 -31.60 -7.56 -25.26
N ASP A 291 -32.83 -7.23 -25.64
CA ASP A 291 -33.36 -7.43 -27.00
C ASP A 291 -33.20 -6.17 -27.87
N ASN A 292 -32.42 -5.19 -27.45
CA ASN A 292 -32.24 -3.87 -28.06
C ASN A 292 -33.53 -3.05 -28.18
N THR A 293 -34.55 -3.35 -27.39
CA THR A 293 -35.74 -2.53 -27.28
C THR A 293 -35.51 -1.39 -26.32
N VAL A 294 -35.70 -0.15 -26.78
CA VAL A 294 -35.51 1.05 -25.93
C VAL A 294 -36.64 1.12 -24.91
N GLN A 295 -36.25 1.14 -23.62
CA GLN A 295 -37.15 1.30 -22.50
C GLN A 295 -37.09 2.76 -22.01
N GLU A 296 -38.27 3.40 -21.95
CA GLU A 296 -38.40 4.78 -21.50
C GLU A 296 -38.79 4.85 -20.03
N LEU A 297 -38.23 5.78 -19.27
CA LEU A 297 -38.55 6.01 -17.88
C LEU A 297 -38.74 7.50 -17.61
N PRO A 298 -39.97 8.00 -17.39
CA PRO A 298 -40.16 9.33 -16.87
C PRO A 298 -39.69 9.41 -15.42
N ILE A 299 -38.72 10.26 -15.15
CA ILE A 299 -38.07 10.39 -13.84
C ILE A 299 -37.83 11.85 -13.48
N LEU A 300 -37.85 12.13 -12.18
CA LEU A 300 -37.51 13.46 -11.65
C LEU A 300 -35.98 13.64 -11.68
N MET A 301 -35.52 14.68 -12.38
CA MET A 301 -34.11 15.05 -12.49
C MET A 301 -33.88 16.47 -11.98
N SER A 302 -32.78 16.64 -11.26
CA SER A 302 -32.32 17.95 -10.80
C SER A 302 -31.64 18.71 -11.94
N ASN A 303 -31.94 20.00 -12.07
CA ASN A 303 -31.10 20.96 -12.80
C ASN A 303 -30.05 21.49 -11.83
N LEU A 304 -28.80 21.41 -12.25
CA LEU A 304 -27.65 21.68 -11.40
C LEU A 304 -26.81 22.84 -11.95
N GLN A 305 -26.44 23.75 -11.05
CA GLN A 305 -25.38 24.72 -11.29
C GLN A 305 -24.08 24.18 -10.71
N LEU A 306 -23.07 24.01 -11.55
CA LEU A 306 -21.78 23.43 -11.21
C LEU A 306 -20.70 24.50 -11.11
N SER A 307 -19.82 24.37 -10.14
CA SER A 307 -18.70 25.28 -9.95
C SER A 307 -17.66 25.13 -11.07
N GLN A 308 -17.15 26.25 -11.57
CA GLN A 308 -16.05 26.28 -12.55
C GLN A 308 -14.69 25.87 -11.96
N LYS A 309 -14.66 25.56 -10.67
CA LYS A 309 -13.43 25.10 -9.97
C LYS A 309 -12.97 23.72 -10.43
N TYR A 310 -13.89 22.88 -10.88
CA TYR A 310 -13.64 21.52 -11.32
C TYR A 310 -13.99 21.41 -12.80
N GLU A 311 -13.25 20.57 -13.51
CA GLU A 311 -13.55 20.19 -14.88
C GLU A 311 -14.61 19.09 -14.85
N TRP A 312 -15.83 19.42 -15.26
CA TRP A 312 -16.95 18.50 -15.21
C TRP A 312 -17.15 17.85 -16.58
N GLU A 313 -17.19 16.54 -16.59
CA GLU A 313 -17.49 15.71 -17.76
C GLU A 313 -18.87 15.09 -17.61
N ALA A 314 -19.54 14.82 -18.72
CA ALA A 314 -20.82 14.12 -18.71
C ALA A 314 -20.64 12.69 -18.15
N TYR A 315 -21.66 12.21 -17.42
CA TYR A 315 -21.62 10.93 -16.76
C TYR A 315 -22.06 9.80 -17.70
N GLY A 316 -21.10 9.14 -18.34
CA GLY A 316 -21.35 8.06 -19.29
C GLY A 316 -22.01 8.56 -20.60
N ASP A 317 -22.35 7.60 -21.46
CA ASP A 317 -22.97 7.86 -22.78
C ASP A 317 -24.50 7.86 -22.73
N PHE A 318 -25.09 8.34 -21.63
CA PHE A 318 -26.54 8.42 -21.47
C PHE A 318 -27.17 9.62 -22.18
N GLU A 319 -28.25 9.41 -22.86
CA GLU A 319 -29.11 10.49 -23.41
C GLU A 319 -30.51 10.45 -22.76
N PRO A 320 -30.96 11.52 -22.10
CA PRO A 320 -30.24 12.77 -21.79
C PRO A 320 -29.15 12.54 -20.71
N GLU A 321 -28.21 13.49 -20.63
CA GLU A 321 -27.16 13.45 -19.60
C GLU A 321 -27.75 13.21 -18.19
N ILE A 322 -27.36 12.09 -17.57
CA ILE A 322 -27.88 11.70 -16.26
C ILE A 322 -27.09 12.31 -15.09
N GLY A 323 -25.93 12.89 -15.35
CA GLY A 323 -25.07 13.46 -14.34
C GLY A 323 -23.72 13.91 -14.88
N TYR A 324 -22.83 14.18 -13.95
CA TYR A 324 -21.49 14.73 -14.22
C TYR A 324 -20.47 14.09 -13.28
N THR A 325 -19.23 14.08 -13.72
CA THR A 325 -18.09 13.62 -12.93
C THR A 325 -16.95 14.62 -12.99
N ALA A 326 -16.15 14.70 -11.93
CA ALA A 326 -14.97 15.53 -11.88
C ALA A 326 -13.90 14.94 -10.97
N ALA A 327 -12.64 15.20 -11.25
CA ALA A 327 -11.52 14.88 -10.37
C ALA A 327 -11.45 15.88 -9.21
N VAL A 328 -11.16 15.40 -8.01
CA VAL A 328 -10.99 16.20 -6.79
C VAL A 328 -9.76 15.68 -6.03
N GLY A 329 -8.60 16.24 -6.29
CA GLY A 329 -7.34 15.67 -5.83
C GLY A 329 -7.06 14.37 -6.56
N SER A 330 -6.71 13.31 -5.80
CA SER A 330 -6.57 11.96 -6.36
C SER A 330 -7.89 11.20 -6.45
N GLY A 331 -8.99 11.78 -5.98
CA GLY A 331 -10.31 11.13 -5.95
C GLY A 331 -11.27 11.66 -7.01
N LYS A 332 -12.45 11.07 -7.05
CA LYS A 332 -13.47 11.34 -8.06
C LYS A 332 -14.81 11.67 -7.40
N ILE A 333 -15.43 12.79 -7.80
CA ILE A 333 -16.82 13.10 -7.44
C ILE A 333 -17.70 12.86 -8.65
N SER A 334 -18.77 12.10 -8.45
CA SER A 334 -19.81 11.85 -9.44
C SER A 334 -21.14 12.36 -8.91
N ILE A 335 -21.93 12.93 -9.78
CA ILE A 335 -23.23 13.52 -9.48
C ILE A 335 -24.25 12.89 -10.40
N LEU A 336 -25.30 12.33 -9.81
CA LEU A 336 -26.49 11.92 -10.55
C LEU A 336 -27.59 12.97 -10.40
N ARG A 337 -28.26 13.28 -11.47
CA ARG A 337 -29.37 14.22 -11.49
C ARG A 337 -30.68 13.65 -10.94
N PHE A 338 -30.74 12.32 -10.72
CA PHE A 338 -31.89 11.61 -10.15
C PHE A 338 -31.48 10.73 -8.98
N SER A 339 -32.46 10.29 -8.17
CA SER A 339 -32.24 9.41 -7.03
C SER A 339 -32.34 7.95 -7.42
N LEU A 340 -31.38 7.13 -6.98
CA LEU A 340 -31.40 5.67 -7.12
C LEU A 340 -32.49 5.01 -6.28
N THR A 341 -33.08 5.74 -5.32
CA THR A 341 -34.24 5.30 -4.51
C THR A 341 -35.58 5.77 -5.08
N ASN A 342 -35.58 6.43 -6.26
CA ASN A 342 -36.81 6.83 -6.92
C ASN A 342 -37.67 5.62 -7.24
N SER A 343 -38.96 5.67 -6.88
CA SER A 343 -39.90 4.55 -7.05
C SER A 343 -40.08 4.13 -8.52
N ALA A 344 -40.02 5.07 -9.49
CA ALA A 344 -40.08 4.76 -10.90
C ALA A 344 -38.82 3.99 -11.34
N PHE A 345 -37.64 4.44 -10.89
CA PHE A 345 -36.37 3.74 -11.15
C PHE A 345 -36.35 2.33 -10.56
N LEU A 346 -36.81 2.18 -9.29
CA LEU A 346 -36.84 0.88 -8.62
C LEU A 346 -37.75 -0.14 -9.30
N GLN A 347 -38.79 0.32 -10.00
CA GLN A 347 -39.73 -0.55 -10.71
C GLN A 347 -39.37 -0.71 -12.18
N TRP A 348 -38.33 -0.05 -12.68
CA TRP A 348 -37.93 -0.11 -14.07
C TRP A 348 -37.41 -1.50 -14.47
N SER A 349 -37.85 -2.03 -15.59
CA SER A 349 -37.50 -3.39 -16.04
C SER A 349 -36.01 -3.60 -16.27
N VAL A 350 -35.29 -2.55 -16.67
CA VAL A 350 -33.85 -2.55 -16.94
C VAL A 350 -33.04 -1.88 -15.84
N ARG A 351 -33.63 -1.70 -14.65
CA ARG A 351 -32.98 -1.07 -13.48
C ARG A 351 -31.60 -1.64 -13.18
N ASP A 352 -31.45 -2.96 -13.13
CA ASP A 352 -30.20 -3.60 -12.75
C ASP A 352 -29.09 -3.32 -13.76
N LYS A 353 -29.44 -3.32 -15.07
CA LYS A 353 -28.51 -2.93 -16.13
C LYS A 353 -28.09 -1.47 -16.00
N ALA A 354 -29.04 -0.56 -15.82
CA ALA A 354 -28.77 0.86 -15.61
C ALA A 354 -27.89 1.09 -14.37
N ALA A 355 -28.19 0.39 -13.27
CA ALA A 355 -27.43 0.51 -12.03
C ALA A 355 -25.99 -0.03 -12.17
N VAL A 356 -25.79 -1.14 -12.89
CA VAL A 356 -24.45 -1.66 -13.20
C VAL A 356 -23.64 -0.65 -14.02
N GLU A 357 -24.24 -0.07 -15.06
CA GLU A 357 -23.58 0.93 -15.90
C GLU A 357 -23.20 2.19 -15.09
N ILE A 358 -24.13 2.70 -14.26
CA ILE A 358 -23.88 3.80 -13.34
C ILE A 358 -22.75 3.47 -12.37
N LEU A 359 -22.78 2.30 -11.74
CA LEU A 359 -21.75 1.89 -10.77
C LEU A 359 -20.40 1.62 -11.45
N SER A 360 -20.37 1.00 -12.62
CA SER A 360 -19.13 0.77 -13.37
C SER A 360 -18.44 2.08 -13.73
N HIS A 361 -19.20 3.09 -14.16
CA HIS A 361 -18.66 4.41 -14.42
C HIS A 361 -18.22 5.14 -13.14
N PHE A 362 -19.01 5.01 -12.04
CA PHE A 362 -18.69 5.56 -10.72
C PHE A 362 -17.41 4.96 -10.15
N MET A 363 -17.33 3.64 -10.17
CA MET A 363 -16.18 2.93 -9.62
C MET A 363 -14.95 3.11 -10.51
N GLY A 364 -15.13 3.19 -11.83
CA GLY A 364 -14.02 3.24 -12.80
C GLY A 364 -13.09 2.05 -12.60
N LYS A 365 -12.49 1.53 -13.63
CA LYS A 365 -11.30 0.69 -13.42
C LYS A 365 -10.22 1.63 -12.91
N ASP A 366 -9.77 1.46 -11.66
CA ASP A 366 -8.49 2.03 -11.26
C ASP A 366 -7.45 1.26 -12.08
N GLU A 367 -7.03 1.81 -13.21
CA GLU A 367 -5.95 1.27 -14.04
C GLU A 367 -4.65 1.07 -13.23
N ASP A 368 -4.60 1.64 -12.02
CA ASP A 368 -3.47 1.64 -11.09
C ASP A 368 -3.50 0.53 -10.01
N THR A 369 -4.52 -0.33 -9.95
CA THR A 369 -4.65 -1.31 -8.84
C THR A 369 -3.79 -2.56 -9.00
N GLU A 370 -3.16 -2.76 -10.14
CA GLU A 370 -2.14 -3.79 -10.27
C GLU A 370 -0.73 -3.22 -10.13
N SER A 371 -0.39 -2.75 -8.92
CA SER A 371 1.01 -2.91 -8.51
C SER A 371 1.23 -4.41 -8.31
N SER A 372 1.48 -5.11 -9.40
CA SER A 372 1.73 -6.54 -9.39
C SER A 372 2.80 -6.84 -8.33
N ASP A 373 2.69 -7.96 -7.62
CA ASP A 373 3.76 -8.45 -6.72
C ASP A 373 5.14 -8.36 -7.38
N THR A 374 5.17 -8.43 -8.69
CA THR A 374 6.36 -8.28 -9.54
C THR A 374 6.97 -6.88 -9.47
N SER A 375 6.16 -5.80 -9.52
CA SER A 375 6.67 -4.42 -9.44
C SER A 375 7.27 -4.13 -8.07
N LEU A 376 6.63 -4.61 -7.00
CA LEU A 376 7.14 -4.50 -5.63
C LEU A 376 8.44 -5.27 -5.42
N TRP A 377 8.63 -6.38 -6.12
CA TRP A 377 9.87 -7.14 -6.07
C TRP A 377 11.07 -6.34 -6.62
N TYR A 378 10.89 -5.58 -7.71
CA TYR A 378 11.94 -4.70 -8.25
C TYR A 378 12.25 -3.53 -7.33
N VAL A 379 11.25 -2.97 -6.64
CA VAL A 379 11.45 -1.97 -5.58
C VAL A 379 12.32 -2.54 -4.46
N LYS A 380 12.02 -3.75 -3.98
CA LYS A 380 12.84 -4.43 -2.97
C LYS A 380 14.28 -4.64 -3.45
N LYS A 381 14.46 -5.09 -4.70
CA LYS A 381 15.79 -5.22 -5.32
C LYS A 381 16.54 -3.89 -5.39
N ALA A 382 15.86 -2.79 -5.76
CA ALA A 382 16.46 -1.47 -5.79
C ALA A 382 16.95 -1.03 -4.40
N LEU A 383 16.13 -1.25 -3.37
CA LEU A 383 16.51 -0.97 -1.99
C LEU A 383 17.68 -1.83 -1.51
N TYR A 384 17.67 -3.13 -1.81
CA TYR A 384 18.79 -4.01 -1.50
C TYR A 384 20.09 -3.64 -2.23
N ALA A 385 20.00 -3.04 -3.42
CA ALA A 385 21.17 -2.55 -4.14
C ALA A 385 21.85 -1.35 -3.45
N PHE A 386 21.15 -0.61 -2.57
CA PHE A 386 21.78 0.37 -1.69
C PHE A 386 22.64 -0.25 -0.60
N MET A 387 22.32 -1.49 -0.20
CA MET A 387 23.11 -2.17 0.81
C MET A 387 24.48 -2.47 0.23
N LYS A 388 25.52 -1.87 0.79
CA LYS A 388 26.87 -2.37 0.56
C LYS A 388 26.90 -3.80 1.05
N SER A 389 26.99 -4.75 0.12
CA SER A 389 27.16 -6.16 0.44
C SER A 389 28.33 -6.30 1.40
N GLN A 390 28.03 -6.36 2.69
CA GLN A 390 29.01 -6.74 3.70
C GLN A 390 29.16 -8.27 3.75
N LEU A 391 28.77 -8.93 2.64
CA LEU A 391 29.04 -10.34 2.50
C LEU A 391 30.55 -10.52 2.68
N PRO A 392 30.94 -11.32 3.64
CA PRO A 392 32.35 -11.60 3.87
C PRO A 392 32.93 -12.12 2.56
N ASN A 393 34.07 -11.57 2.17
CA ASN A 393 34.76 -11.93 0.95
C ASN A 393 34.94 -13.45 0.91
N THR A 394 34.08 -14.15 0.18
CA THR A 394 34.01 -15.62 0.09
C THR A 394 35.35 -16.21 -0.32
N PHE A 395 36.07 -15.48 -1.18
CA PHE A 395 37.43 -15.88 -1.61
C PHE A 395 38.39 -15.89 -0.41
N PHE A 396 38.34 -14.86 0.45
CA PHE A 396 39.19 -14.81 1.65
C PHE A 396 38.90 -15.99 2.59
N TYR A 397 37.64 -16.28 2.85
CA TYR A 397 37.28 -17.41 3.70
C TYR A 397 37.64 -18.75 3.05
N GLY A 398 37.51 -18.86 1.74
CA GLY A 398 37.95 -20.03 0.99
C GLY A 398 39.48 -20.27 1.13
N VAL A 399 40.27 -19.21 0.94
CA VAL A 399 41.76 -19.27 1.10
C VAL A 399 42.12 -19.57 2.55
N PHE A 400 41.44 -18.94 3.51
CA PHE A 400 41.69 -19.19 4.93
C PHE A 400 41.34 -20.63 5.35
N PHE A 401 40.27 -21.19 4.80
CA PHE A 401 39.90 -22.58 5.03
C PHE A 401 40.89 -23.57 4.36
N ILE A 402 41.36 -23.30 3.14
CA ILE A 402 42.41 -24.09 2.48
C ILE A 402 43.68 -24.04 3.31
N PHE A 403 44.06 -22.87 3.82
CA PHE A 403 45.24 -22.70 4.68
C PHE A 403 45.10 -23.53 5.98
N TYR A 404 43.93 -23.54 6.59
CA TYR A 404 43.64 -24.38 7.74
C TYR A 404 43.83 -25.89 7.44
N ILE A 405 43.31 -26.36 6.30
CA ILE A 405 43.45 -27.76 5.88
C ILE A 405 44.90 -28.11 5.64
N LEU A 406 45.65 -27.24 4.91
CA LEU A 406 47.07 -27.45 4.66
C LEU A 406 47.87 -27.49 5.96
N LEU A 407 47.57 -26.65 6.91
CA LEU A 407 48.24 -26.59 8.21
C LEU A 407 47.95 -27.86 9.03
N MET A 408 46.70 -28.32 8.99
CA MET A 408 46.28 -29.59 9.63
C MET A 408 46.97 -30.80 9.05
N VAL A 409 46.92 -30.95 7.70
CA VAL A 409 47.40 -32.17 7.03
C VAL A 409 48.93 -32.17 6.97
N THR A 410 49.56 -31.07 6.60
CA THR A 410 51.03 -31.06 6.38
C THR A 410 51.81 -30.84 7.66
N ILE A 411 51.48 -29.85 8.47
CA ILE A 411 52.28 -29.53 9.67
C ILE A 411 51.92 -30.42 10.84
N ALA A 412 50.61 -30.52 11.21
CA ALA A 412 50.23 -31.29 12.35
C ALA A 412 50.47 -32.78 12.14
N TYR A 413 49.99 -33.35 11.02
CA TYR A 413 50.13 -34.80 10.79
C TYR A 413 51.57 -35.19 10.42
N TYR A 414 52.20 -34.54 9.39
CA TYR A 414 53.53 -34.90 8.93
C TYR A 414 54.60 -34.69 10.00
N TYR A 415 54.53 -33.57 10.73
CA TYR A 415 55.46 -33.23 11.79
C TYR A 415 55.36 -34.20 12.97
N LEU A 416 54.14 -34.54 13.38
CA LEU A 416 53.88 -35.52 14.46
C LEU A 416 54.32 -36.93 14.03
N CYS A 417 54.19 -37.32 12.78
CA CYS A 417 54.71 -38.56 12.24
C CYS A 417 56.21 -38.62 12.33
N LYS A 418 56.92 -37.54 12.01
CA LYS A 418 58.37 -37.42 12.05
C LYS A 418 58.93 -37.53 13.49
N ILE A 419 58.21 -36.99 14.49
CA ILE A 419 58.58 -37.06 15.91
C ILE A 419 58.16 -38.39 16.55
N LYS A 420 57.45 -39.26 15.85
CA LYS A 420 56.87 -40.54 16.38
C LYS A 420 55.90 -40.37 17.54
N LYS A 421 55.23 -39.21 17.63
CA LYS A 421 54.23 -38.88 18.70
C LYS A 421 52.85 -38.61 18.09
N ARG A 422 52.32 -39.56 17.35
CA ARG A 422 51.02 -39.46 16.64
C ARG A 422 49.84 -39.26 17.56
N GLU A 423 49.93 -39.73 18.81
CA GLU A 423 48.86 -39.62 19.81
C GLU A 423 48.49 -38.19 20.15
N TYR A 424 49.42 -37.22 20.02
CA TYR A 424 49.15 -35.79 20.25
C TYR A 424 48.24 -35.14 19.21
N ILE A 425 47.89 -35.82 18.12
CA ILE A 425 46.97 -35.30 17.11
C ILE A 425 45.60 -34.99 17.71
N TRP A 426 45.18 -35.80 18.65
CA TRP A 426 43.91 -35.62 19.38
C TRP A 426 43.86 -34.36 20.23
N ILE A 427 45.00 -33.78 20.58
CA ILE A 427 45.09 -32.53 21.34
C ILE A 427 45.33 -31.34 20.38
N ILE A 428 46.21 -31.53 19.41
CA ILE A 428 46.62 -30.45 18.49
C ILE A 428 45.48 -30.05 17.57
N VAL A 429 44.66 -30.98 17.09
CA VAL A 429 43.53 -30.70 16.21
C VAL A 429 42.49 -29.81 16.88
N PRO A 430 41.97 -30.12 18.09
CA PRO A 430 41.04 -29.24 18.78
C PRO A 430 41.63 -27.86 19.12
N VAL A 431 42.90 -27.81 19.54
CA VAL A 431 43.58 -26.53 19.84
C VAL A 431 43.70 -25.66 18.58
N LEU A 432 44.10 -26.27 17.47
CA LEU A 432 44.20 -25.54 16.19
C LEU A 432 42.83 -25.06 15.70
N ALA A 433 41.81 -25.92 15.80
CA ALA A 433 40.44 -25.53 15.49
C ALA A 433 39.95 -24.36 16.34
N LEU A 434 40.24 -24.40 17.64
CA LEU A 434 39.91 -23.31 18.56
C LEU A 434 40.64 -22.00 18.19
N VAL A 435 41.93 -22.05 17.86
CA VAL A 435 42.72 -20.88 17.42
C VAL A 435 42.13 -20.27 16.13
N PHE A 436 41.80 -21.13 15.15
CA PHE A 436 41.16 -20.66 13.92
C PHE A 436 39.77 -20.07 14.16
N THR A 437 38.97 -20.71 15.01
CA THR A 437 37.63 -20.20 15.39
C THR A 437 37.73 -18.85 16.07
N VAL A 438 38.67 -18.69 17.02
CA VAL A 438 38.91 -17.41 17.68
C VAL A 438 39.42 -16.37 16.67
N GLY A 439 40.30 -16.72 15.75
CA GLY A 439 40.78 -15.85 14.68
C GLY A 439 39.65 -15.36 13.79
N LEU A 440 38.76 -16.26 13.35
CA LEU A 440 37.55 -15.91 12.61
C LEU A 440 36.60 -15.01 13.41
N PHE A 441 36.43 -15.32 14.71
CA PHE A 441 35.58 -14.53 15.61
C PHE A 441 36.12 -13.09 15.78
N ILE A 442 37.43 -12.93 16.00
CA ILE A 442 38.07 -11.59 16.09
C ILE A 442 37.92 -10.84 14.77
N ARG A 443 38.13 -11.53 13.65
CA ARG A 443 37.97 -10.95 12.31
C ARG A 443 36.52 -10.53 12.05
N SER A 444 35.55 -11.39 12.41
CA SER A 444 34.12 -11.07 12.32
C SER A 444 33.75 -9.85 13.16
N ARG A 445 34.27 -9.74 14.38
CA ARG A 445 34.08 -8.54 15.22
C ARG A 445 34.71 -7.27 14.62
N GLY A 446 35.87 -7.38 13.99
CA GLY A 446 36.52 -6.25 13.32
C GLY A 446 35.83 -5.81 12.02
N MET A 447 34.95 -6.63 11.48
CA MET A 447 34.10 -6.28 10.31
C MET A 447 32.78 -5.64 10.75
N LYS A 448 32.46 -5.63 12.06
CA LYS A 448 31.33 -4.86 12.57
C LYS A 448 31.60 -3.39 12.29
N SER A 449 30.88 -2.83 11.34
CA SER A 449 30.75 -1.39 11.16
C SER A 449 30.32 -0.76 12.50
N SER A 450 30.82 0.40 12.79
CA SER A 450 30.40 1.20 13.96
C SER A 450 28.87 1.21 14.04
N GLY A 451 28.31 0.62 15.09
CA GLY A 451 26.93 0.46 15.54
C GLY A 451 25.77 1.32 15.02
N ASP A 452 25.88 1.84 13.82
CA ASP A 452 24.89 2.72 13.23
C ASP A 452 23.86 1.92 12.43
N SER A 453 22.60 2.15 12.75
CA SER A 453 21.49 1.73 11.89
C SER A 453 21.63 2.36 10.51
N TYR A 454 21.35 1.58 9.47
CA TYR A 454 21.46 2.01 8.08
C TYR A 454 20.07 2.27 7.53
N PHE A 455 19.82 3.48 7.05
CA PHE A 455 18.56 3.92 6.48
C PHE A 455 18.72 4.24 5.00
N SER A 456 17.86 3.66 4.16
CA SER A 456 17.78 4.00 2.74
C SER A 456 16.33 4.17 2.34
N ALA A 457 16.06 5.02 1.35
CA ALA A 457 14.71 5.26 0.87
C ALA A 457 14.65 5.40 -0.65
N LEU A 458 13.58 4.89 -1.24
CA LEU A 458 13.14 5.14 -2.59
C LEU A 458 11.81 5.90 -2.51
N ARG A 459 11.79 7.15 -2.93
CA ARG A 459 10.60 8.01 -2.99
C ARG A 459 10.04 8.01 -4.41
N VAL A 460 8.75 7.78 -4.56
CA VAL A 460 8.04 7.86 -5.83
C VAL A 460 6.94 8.92 -5.70
N THR A 461 7.06 10.00 -6.48
CA THR A 461 6.07 11.07 -6.55
C THR A 461 5.44 11.07 -7.93
N ASP A 462 4.13 11.24 -7.97
CA ASP A 462 3.33 11.26 -9.18
C ASP A 462 2.55 12.57 -9.21
N SER A 463 2.58 13.32 -10.34
CA SER A 463 1.95 14.65 -10.44
C SER A 463 0.43 14.57 -10.32
N GLU A 464 -0.18 13.48 -10.73
CA GLU A 464 -1.63 13.30 -10.64
C GLU A 464 -2.07 12.86 -9.24
N LYS A 465 -1.17 12.27 -8.44
CA LYS A 465 -1.48 11.76 -7.11
C LYS A 465 -1.14 12.77 -6.02
N GLU A 466 -2.04 12.99 -5.07
CA GLU A 466 -1.74 13.81 -3.88
C GLU A 466 -0.85 13.07 -2.88
N GLN A 467 -0.87 11.74 -2.90
CA GLN A 467 -0.05 10.90 -2.04
C GLN A 467 1.22 10.44 -2.75
N GLU A 468 2.31 10.44 -2.02
CA GLU A 468 3.57 9.87 -2.45
C GLU A 468 3.83 8.52 -1.77
N ASN A 469 4.47 7.62 -2.48
CA ASN A 469 4.92 6.35 -1.95
C ASN A 469 6.42 6.41 -1.63
N ILE A 470 6.78 6.06 -0.41
CA ILE A 470 8.14 6.00 0.05
C ILE A 470 8.42 4.58 0.51
N TYR A 471 9.38 3.94 -0.13
CA TYR A 471 9.85 2.62 0.26
C TYR A 471 11.11 2.79 1.10
N PHE A 472 11.01 2.46 2.37
CA PHE A 472 12.04 2.66 3.37
C PHE A 472 12.68 1.34 3.76
N LEU A 473 14.01 1.30 3.74
CA LEU A 473 14.81 0.16 4.18
C LEU A 473 15.50 0.50 5.51
N TYR A 474 15.22 -0.30 6.51
CA TYR A 474 15.94 -0.33 7.78
C TYR A 474 16.85 -1.55 7.82
N GLN A 475 18.13 -1.35 8.12
CA GLN A 475 19.09 -2.42 8.38
C GLN A 475 19.83 -2.13 9.68
N ASN A 476 19.92 -3.14 10.53
CA ASN A 476 20.70 -3.11 11.75
C ASN A 476 21.76 -4.20 11.72
N ASP A 477 23.04 -3.78 11.68
CA ASP A 477 24.16 -4.71 11.61
C ASP A 477 24.45 -5.42 12.95
N GLU A 478 23.98 -4.85 14.07
CA GLU A 478 24.18 -5.42 15.39
C GLU A 478 23.05 -6.33 15.88
N GLY A 479 21.88 -6.27 15.23
CA GLY A 479 20.71 -7.03 15.63
C GLY A 479 20.03 -6.52 16.92
N VAL A 480 20.37 -5.32 17.36
CA VAL A 480 19.80 -4.67 18.55
C VAL A 480 18.43 -4.06 18.21
N GLU A 481 17.61 -3.82 19.22
CA GLU A 481 16.38 -3.05 19.08
C GLU A 481 16.65 -1.68 18.43
N GLY A 482 15.79 -1.29 17.50
CA GLY A 482 15.89 -0.01 16.80
C GLY A 482 14.58 0.74 16.82
N ASN A 483 14.67 2.08 16.90
CA ASN A 483 13.52 2.96 16.85
C ASN A 483 13.69 3.98 15.73
N VAL A 484 12.61 4.25 15.00
CA VAL A 484 12.55 5.25 13.93
C VAL A 484 11.31 6.09 14.11
N ASN A 485 11.46 7.41 14.12
CA ASN A 485 10.37 8.36 14.30
C ASN A 485 10.13 9.11 12.98
N PHE A 486 9.03 8.79 12.31
CA PHE A 486 8.66 9.43 11.06
C PHE A 486 7.91 10.75 11.27
N LEU A 487 7.99 11.64 10.29
CA LEU A 487 7.28 12.91 10.30
C LEU A 487 5.76 12.73 10.26
N SER A 488 5.02 13.71 10.76
CA SER A 488 3.56 13.77 10.71
C SER A 488 2.97 13.88 9.30
N THR A 489 3.82 14.06 8.28
CA THR A 489 3.40 14.01 6.87
C THR A 489 3.20 12.59 6.37
N ILE A 490 3.73 11.60 7.06
CA ILE A 490 3.47 10.19 6.79
C ILE A 490 2.09 9.82 7.33
N THR A 491 1.27 9.25 6.49
CA THR A 491 -0.14 8.90 6.77
C THR A 491 -0.35 7.41 6.98
N SER A 492 0.54 6.57 6.44
CA SER A 492 0.46 5.11 6.57
C SER A 492 1.85 4.48 6.62
N VAL A 493 2.00 3.39 7.37
CA VAL A 493 3.23 2.60 7.50
C VAL A 493 2.88 1.12 7.35
N ILE A 494 3.39 0.47 6.31
CA ILE A 494 3.09 -0.91 5.96
C ILE A 494 4.39 -1.71 5.82
N PRO A 495 4.65 -2.71 6.67
CA PRO A 495 5.76 -3.64 6.49
C PRO A 495 5.58 -4.51 5.25
N MET A 496 6.60 -4.56 4.38
CA MET A 496 6.51 -5.23 3.08
C MET A 496 7.13 -6.64 3.04
N ASP A 497 8.06 -6.94 3.93
CA ASP A 497 8.77 -8.22 3.97
C ASP A 497 8.18 -9.17 5.02
N TYR A 498 6.86 -9.14 5.18
CA TYR A 498 6.19 -9.89 6.21
C TYR A 498 5.18 -10.85 5.61
N ASN A 499 5.37 -12.14 5.85
CA ASN A 499 4.38 -13.14 5.52
C ASN A 499 3.43 -13.30 6.71
N TYR A 500 2.17 -12.97 6.50
CA TYR A 500 1.13 -13.16 7.50
C TYR A 500 0.71 -14.63 7.54
N ARG A 501 0.54 -15.14 8.75
CA ARG A 501 0.11 -16.50 8.93
C ARG A 501 -1.40 -16.60 8.84
N THR A 502 -1.90 -17.37 7.90
CA THR A 502 -3.29 -17.83 7.91
C THR A 502 -3.48 -18.82 9.06
N ILE A 503 -4.03 -18.36 10.18
CA ILE A 503 -4.29 -19.22 11.34
C ILE A 503 -5.74 -19.68 11.30
N ALA A 504 -5.94 -20.93 10.95
CA ALA A 504 -7.24 -21.60 11.14
C ALA A 504 -7.39 -21.98 12.63
N GLY A 505 -8.09 -21.19 13.44
CA GLY A 505 -8.44 -21.58 14.82
C GLY A 505 -8.29 -20.46 15.85
N LYS A 506 -8.95 -20.67 16.98
CA LYS A 506 -8.98 -19.79 18.15
C LYS A 506 -7.70 -19.94 18.95
N ASN A 507 -6.74 -19.17 18.87
CA ASN A 507 -5.63 -18.87 19.77
C ASN A 507 -4.45 -18.35 18.95
N ILE A 508 -4.46 -17.06 18.74
CA ILE A 508 -3.34 -16.32 18.13
C ILE A 508 -2.33 -16.07 19.25
N LYS A 509 -1.47 -17.05 19.52
CA LYS A 509 -0.33 -16.80 20.41
C LYS A 509 0.87 -16.41 19.57
N THR A 510 1.19 -15.12 19.58
CA THR A 510 2.49 -14.66 19.12
C THR A 510 3.52 -14.82 20.23
N SER A 511 4.73 -15.24 19.89
CA SER A 511 5.85 -15.35 20.85
C SER A 511 6.47 -13.98 21.20
N GLY A 512 5.99 -12.91 20.58
CA GLY A 512 6.45 -11.53 20.71
C GLY A 512 6.04 -10.72 19.48
N GLU A 513 6.49 -9.49 19.42
CA GLU A 513 6.30 -8.58 18.32
C GLU A 513 7.62 -8.44 17.56
N ASP A 514 7.60 -8.39 16.25
CA ASP A 514 8.78 -8.15 15.42
C ASP A 514 8.91 -6.66 15.09
N ILE A 515 7.75 -6.03 14.85
CA ILE A 515 7.63 -4.61 14.56
C ILE A 515 6.46 -4.06 15.38
N THR A 516 6.67 -2.94 16.03
CA THR A 516 5.62 -2.18 16.71
C THR A 516 5.49 -0.80 16.08
N ILE A 517 4.32 -0.47 15.57
CA ILE A 517 4.00 0.78 14.88
C ILE A 517 3.04 1.58 15.76
N ASN A 518 3.53 2.68 16.33
CA ASN A 518 2.75 3.56 17.17
C ASN A 518 2.27 4.77 16.36
N ASN A 519 0.97 4.91 16.22
CA ASN A 519 0.36 6.10 15.66
C ASN A 519 0.30 7.19 16.75
N THR A 520 1.00 8.29 16.54
CA THR A 520 1.10 9.42 17.45
C THR A 520 0.64 10.70 16.78
N GLN A 521 0.33 11.73 17.58
CA GLN A 521 -0.01 13.06 17.03
C GLN A 521 1.14 13.73 16.24
N LYS A 522 2.37 13.23 16.39
CA LYS A 522 3.57 13.77 15.72
C LYS A 522 3.99 12.98 14.49
N GLY A 523 3.31 11.88 14.18
CA GLY A 523 3.63 10.93 13.12
C GLY A 523 3.67 9.50 13.64
N PHE A 524 4.43 8.65 12.99
CA PHE A 524 4.57 7.24 13.36
C PHE A 524 5.92 6.98 14.03
N ASP A 525 5.89 6.35 15.21
CA ASP A 525 7.06 5.82 15.88
C ASP A 525 7.10 4.31 15.63
N VAL A 526 8.14 3.83 14.96
CA VAL A 526 8.30 2.41 14.62
C VAL A 526 9.45 1.82 15.43
N ALA A 527 9.13 0.82 16.23
CA ALA A 527 10.10 0.03 16.98
C ALA A 527 10.30 -1.32 16.30
N PHE A 528 11.56 -1.69 16.09
CA PHE A 528 12.00 -2.99 15.60
C PHE A 528 12.58 -3.76 16.75
N GLU A 529 12.08 -4.97 17.02
CA GLU A 529 12.64 -5.83 18.03
C GLU A 529 14.01 -6.41 17.66
N GLU A 530 14.70 -6.91 18.67
CA GLU A 530 15.98 -7.60 18.51
C GLU A 530 15.89 -8.69 17.44
N SER A 531 16.78 -8.64 16.47
CA SER A 531 16.80 -9.52 15.31
C SER A 531 18.20 -10.11 15.09
N VAL A 532 18.35 -11.00 14.13
CA VAL A 532 19.66 -11.49 13.73
C VAL A 532 20.48 -10.33 13.12
N PRO A 533 21.76 -10.16 13.46
CA PRO A 533 22.62 -9.16 12.85
C PRO A 533 22.58 -9.20 11.33
N GLY A 534 22.46 -8.02 10.71
CA GLY A 534 22.33 -7.89 9.25
C GLY A 534 20.91 -8.11 8.70
N THR A 535 19.92 -8.28 9.57
CA THR A 535 18.51 -8.36 9.13
C THR A 535 18.05 -6.99 8.63
N SER A 536 17.37 -7.00 7.50
CA SER A 536 16.71 -5.82 6.93
C SER A 536 15.20 -5.88 7.08
N ARG A 537 14.56 -4.72 7.16
CA ARG A 537 13.11 -4.55 7.17
C ARG A 537 12.75 -3.49 6.14
N ILE A 538 11.77 -3.78 5.31
CA ILE A 538 11.25 -2.83 4.33
C ILE A 538 9.86 -2.39 4.74
N LEU A 539 9.67 -1.07 4.78
CA LEU A 539 8.38 -0.43 5.04
C LEU A 539 7.95 0.34 3.79
N LYS A 540 6.69 0.22 3.41
CA LYS A 540 6.03 1.15 2.52
C LYS A 540 5.38 2.23 3.37
N LEU A 541 5.75 3.47 3.11
CA LEU A 541 5.20 4.65 3.77
C LEU A 541 4.38 5.40 2.73
N SER A 542 3.20 5.86 3.10
CA SER A 542 2.44 6.80 2.30
C SER A 542 2.50 8.17 2.95
N GLY A 543 2.64 9.22 2.17
CA GLY A 543 2.76 10.58 2.68
C GLY A 543 2.01 11.57 1.78
N ASN A 544 1.70 12.74 2.34
CA ASN A 544 1.08 13.83 1.60
C ASN A 544 2.16 14.77 1.04
N THR A 545 2.20 14.96 -0.26
CA THR A 545 3.08 15.93 -0.91
C THR A 545 2.73 17.35 -0.48
N LYS A 546 3.70 18.11 0.02
CA LYS A 546 3.48 19.44 0.61
C LYS A 546 3.21 20.56 -0.38
N SER A 547 3.52 20.41 -1.68
CA SER A 547 3.46 21.53 -2.64
C SER A 547 3.19 21.08 -4.07
N ALA A 548 2.24 21.73 -4.73
CA ALA A 548 1.99 21.54 -6.16
C ALA A 548 3.21 21.90 -7.03
N SER A 549 4.07 22.83 -6.58
CA SER A 549 5.30 23.23 -7.30
C SER A 549 6.41 22.16 -7.27
N GLU A 550 6.30 21.15 -6.39
CA GLU A 550 7.23 20.01 -6.37
C GLU A 550 6.73 18.86 -7.24
N LYS A 551 5.50 18.93 -7.74
CA LYS A 551 4.89 17.85 -8.53
C LYS A 551 5.19 18.01 -10.01
N GLU A 552 5.06 19.22 -10.57
CA GLU A 552 5.32 19.49 -11.98
C GLU A 552 6.76 19.99 -12.17
N VAL A 553 7.66 19.06 -12.33
CA VAL A 553 9.11 19.34 -12.49
C VAL A 553 9.56 19.43 -13.93
N PHE A 554 8.70 19.12 -14.88
CA PHE A 554 8.98 19.20 -16.31
C PHE A 554 7.92 20.02 -17.03
N THR A 555 8.33 20.67 -18.11
CA THR A 555 7.44 21.16 -19.17
C THR A 555 7.87 20.52 -20.48
N GLN A 556 6.93 20.27 -21.36
CA GLN A 556 7.17 19.57 -22.61
C GLN A 556 6.74 20.41 -23.83
N ASP A 557 7.41 20.15 -24.95
CA ASP A 557 7.15 20.69 -26.28
C ASP A 557 7.39 19.50 -27.23
N ILE A 558 6.53 18.48 -27.09
CA ILE A 558 6.66 17.19 -27.75
C ILE A 558 5.58 17.06 -28.82
N PHE A 559 6.03 16.73 -30.01
CA PHE A 559 5.18 16.42 -31.16
C PHE A 559 5.10 14.91 -31.33
N THR A 560 3.91 14.43 -31.67
CA THR A 560 3.66 13.01 -31.85
C THR A 560 3.49 12.66 -33.33
N THR A 561 3.92 11.47 -33.66
CA THR A 561 3.55 10.79 -34.91
C THR A 561 2.95 9.43 -34.51
N TYR A 562 2.28 8.76 -35.42
CA TYR A 562 1.69 7.44 -35.14
C TYR A 562 2.70 6.44 -34.57
N THR A 563 3.95 6.48 -35.00
CA THR A 563 5.01 5.51 -34.66
C THR A 563 6.10 6.05 -33.78
N SER A 564 6.10 7.33 -33.41
CA SER A 564 7.19 7.96 -32.66
C SER A 564 6.77 9.29 -32.07
N PHE A 565 7.60 9.85 -31.23
CA PHE A 565 7.50 11.22 -30.71
C PHE A 565 8.88 11.91 -30.76
N TYR A 566 8.87 13.24 -30.79
CA TYR A 566 10.09 14.04 -30.82
C TYR A 566 9.81 15.45 -30.33
N GLY A 567 10.83 16.16 -29.91
CA GLY A 567 10.67 17.53 -29.42
C GLY A 567 11.61 17.84 -28.27
N ASN A 568 11.13 18.63 -27.31
CA ASN A 568 11.96 19.05 -26.20
C ASN A 568 11.21 18.90 -24.88
N ILE A 569 11.96 18.61 -23.83
CA ILE A 569 11.52 18.72 -22.45
C ILE A 569 12.41 19.72 -21.72
N THR A 570 11.84 20.46 -20.79
CA THR A 570 12.57 21.40 -19.97
C THR A 570 12.41 21.02 -18.51
N ASN A 571 13.52 20.87 -17.80
CA ASN A 571 13.50 20.68 -16.35
C ASN A 571 13.26 22.03 -15.67
N THR A 572 12.10 22.23 -15.08
CA THR A 572 11.71 23.47 -14.39
C THR A 572 12.07 23.47 -12.91
N SER A 573 12.51 22.32 -12.39
CA SER A 573 12.90 22.18 -10.99
C SER A 573 14.33 22.67 -10.71
N SER A 574 14.65 22.79 -9.42
CA SER A 574 16.01 23.08 -8.94
C SER A 574 16.93 21.85 -8.91
N ASN A 575 16.41 20.66 -9.19
CA ASN A 575 17.16 19.41 -9.07
C ASN A 575 17.78 18.98 -10.40
N ASN A 576 18.93 18.33 -10.35
CA ASN A 576 19.51 17.65 -11.50
C ASN A 576 19.00 16.22 -11.55
N PHE A 577 18.52 15.78 -12.70
CA PHE A 577 18.13 14.39 -12.93
C PHE A 577 19.28 13.61 -13.55
N SER A 578 19.61 12.49 -12.94
CA SER A 578 20.62 11.58 -13.45
C SER A 578 20.15 10.84 -14.70
N ARG A 579 18.85 10.62 -14.80
CA ARG A 579 18.16 10.08 -15.98
C ARG A 579 16.76 10.70 -16.09
N VAL A 580 16.30 10.88 -17.32
CA VAL A 580 14.92 11.22 -17.62
C VAL A 580 14.42 10.26 -18.69
N ILE A 581 13.25 9.66 -18.43
CA ILE A 581 12.64 8.64 -19.27
C ILE A 581 11.30 9.21 -19.75
N LEU A 582 11.06 9.16 -21.05
CA LEU A 582 9.78 9.49 -21.65
C LEU A 582 9.10 8.19 -22.07
N ILE A 583 7.85 8.00 -21.70
CA ILE A 583 7.05 6.81 -21.98
C ILE A 583 5.75 7.23 -22.64
N ARG A 584 5.40 6.65 -23.79
CA ARG A 584 4.16 6.84 -24.52
C ARG A 584 3.66 5.49 -25.04
N GLY A 585 2.65 4.91 -24.38
CA GLY A 585 2.21 3.56 -24.69
C GLY A 585 3.37 2.56 -24.63
N ASN A 586 3.65 1.87 -25.73
CA ASN A 586 4.78 0.94 -25.86
C ASN A 586 6.10 1.59 -26.36
N GLN A 587 6.14 2.91 -26.45
CA GLN A 587 7.31 3.66 -26.90
C GLN A 587 8.02 4.33 -25.73
N TYR A 588 9.35 4.39 -25.78
CA TYR A 588 10.13 5.07 -24.76
C TYR A 588 11.39 5.72 -25.32
N ALA A 589 11.84 6.78 -24.65
CA ALA A 589 13.13 7.42 -24.91
C ALA A 589 13.85 7.70 -23.58
N ILE A 590 15.18 7.56 -23.56
CA ILE A 590 16.00 7.78 -22.36
C ILE A 590 17.00 8.88 -22.62
N LEU A 591 16.97 9.90 -21.75
CA LEU A 591 17.97 10.96 -21.65
C LEU A 591 18.92 10.67 -20.49
N LYS A 592 20.24 10.77 -20.70
CA LYS A 592 21.23 10.35 -19.70
C LYS A 592 21.30 11.29 -18.50
N SER A 593 21.21 12.59 -18.69
CA SER A 593 21.21 13.59 -17.61
C SER A 593 20.56 14.86 -18.10
N VAL A 594 19.75 15.48 -17.23
CA VAL A 594 19.11 16.77 -17.49
C VAL A 594 19.27 17.66 -16.25
N LYS A 595 20.02 18.75 -16.39
CA LYS A 595 20.31 19.67 -15.27
C LYS A 595 19.10 20.57 -14.96
N ALA A 596 19.15 21.18 -13.80
CA ALA A 596 18.17 22.21 -13.42
C ALA A 596 18.12 23.34 -14.46
N GLY A 597 16.92 23.68 -14.95
CA GLY A 597 16.70 24.68 -15.98
C GLY A 597 17.11 24.28 -17.40
N GLU A 598 17.61 23.06 -17.63
CA GLU A 598 18.07 22.59 -18.92
C GLU A 598 16.90 22.17 -19.83
N LYS A 599 16.98 22.56 -21.10
CA LYS A 599 16.12 22.11 -22.18
C LYS A 599 16.82 20.96 -22.92
N ALA A 600 16.27 19.76 -22.84
CA ALA A 600 16.82 18.57 -23.48
C ALA A 600 15.97 18.18 -24.70
N SER A 601 16.63 17.78 -25.79
CA SER A 601 15.97 17.41 -27.05
C SER A 601 15.85 15.88 -27.18
N VAL A 602 14.68 15.44 -27.62
CA VAL A 602 14.37 14.06 -27.97
C VAL A 602 14.22 13.95 -29.47
N SER A 603 15.03 13.15 -30.15
CA SER A 603 14.92 12.89 -31.58
C SER A 603 14.20 11.56 -31.83
N LYS A 604 13.59 11.41 -33.01
CA LYS A 604 12.90 10.18 -33.41
C LYS A 604 13.79 8.92 -33.30
N ASP A 605 15.09 9.06 -33.57
CA ASP A 605 16.05 7.97 -33.50
C ASP A 605 16.34 7.47 -32.07
N MET A 606 16.01 8.28 -31.07
CA MET A 606 16.15 7.91 -29.66
C MET A 606 14.95 7.08 -29.15
N VAL A 607 13.82 7.15 -29.85
CA VAL A 607 12.59 6.46 -29.47
C VAL A 607 12.70 4.98 -29.84
N LYS A 608 12.48 4.13 -28.88
CA LYS A 608 12.46 2.67 -29.01
C LYS A 608 11.07 2.15 -28.74
N CYS A 609 10.71 1.00 -29.34
CA CYS A 609 9.51 0.27 -29.01
C CYS A 609 9.84 -0.88 -28.05
N TRP A 610 8.94 -1.12 -27.12
CA TRP A 610 9.03 -2.24 -26.21
C TRP A 610 7.98 -3.29 -26.61
N ASN A 611 8.40 -4.55 -26.68
CA ASN A 611 7.55 -5.67 -27.02
C ASN A 611 7.28 -6.52 -25.77
N HIS A 612 6.02 -6.78 -25.49
CA HIS A 612 5.53 -7.54 -24.33
C HIS A 612 6.09 -8.96 -24.18
N PHE A 613 6.68 -9.52 -25.24
CA PHE A 613 7.08 -10.93 -25.30
C PHE A 613 8.57 -11.20 -25.03
N ASP A 614 9.38 -10.19 -24.80
CA ASP A 614 10.80 -10.34 -24.54
C ASP A 614 11.09 -10.33 -23.03
N GLU A 615 10.71 -11.40 -22.33
CA GLU A 615 11.05 -11.59 -20.91
C GLU A 615 12.58 -11.68 -20.68
N GLU A 616 13.37 -11.97 -21.72
CA GLU A 616 14.83 -12.10 -21.63
C GLU A 616 15.60 -10.78 -21.90
N ASN A 617 14.98 -9.79 -22.53
CA ASN A 617 15.62 -8.51 -22.82
C ASN A 617 14.83 -7.39 -22.13
N SER A 618 15.31 -6.89 -21.00
CA SER A 618 14.71 -5.69 -20.40
C SER A 618 14.68 -4.56 -21.43
N ALA A 619 13.55 -3.88 -21.57
CA ALA A 619 13.37 -2.78 -22.52
C ALA A 619 14.47 -1.71 -22.42
N PHE A 620 15.12 -1.62 -21.29
CA PHE A 620 16.14 -0.63 -20.95
C PHE A 620 17.59 -1.11 -21.06
N GLY A 621 17.81 -2.33 -21.56
CA GLY A 621 19.16 -2.88 -21.81
C GLY A 621 19.87 -3.35 -20.54
N THR A 622 20.84 -4.21 -20.74
CA THR A 622 21.63 -4.92 -19.71
C THR A 622 22.63 -4.04 -18.95
N GLU A 623 22.28 -2.82 -18.55
CA GLU A 623 23.14 -2.08 -17.64
C GLU A 623 22.96 -2.64 -16.21
N ASN A 624 23.75 -3.67 -15.90
CA ASN A 624 23.91 -4.26 -14.57
C ASN A 624 22.58 -4.47 -13.80
N GLU A 625 21.98 -5.63 -13.94
CA GLU A 625 20.77 -6.09 -13.24
C GLU A 625 20.76 -5.89 -11.71
N ASN A 626 21.87 -5.53 -11.12
CA ASN A 626 22.05 -5.33 -9.68
C ASN A 626 22.29 -3.87 -9.29
N THR A 627 22.02 -2.91 -10.18
CA THR A 627 22.12 -1.49 -9.83
C THR A 627 20.78 -0.93 -9.35
N VAL A 628 20.83 0.09 -8.49
CA VAL A 628 19.64 0.81 -8.04
C VAL A 628 18.83 1.32 -9.23
N THR A 629 19.49 1.97 -10.19
CA THR A 629 18.84 2.54 -11.37
C THR A 629 18.24 1.46 -12.28
N GLY A 630 18.95 0.34 -12.51
CA GLY A 630 18.42 -0.77 -13.30
C GLY A 630 17.13 -1.34 -12.71
N ASN A 631 17.10 -1.58 -11.41
CA ASN A 631 15.89 -2.09 -10.76
C ASN A 631 14.73 -1.07 -10.71
N ILE A 632 15.03 0.24 -10.63
CA ILE A 632 14.00 1.29 -10.77
C ILE A 632 13.42 1.29 -12.18
N MET A 633 14.25 1.10 -13.21
CA MET A 633 13.78 1.04 -14.59
C MET A 633 12.89 -0.19 -14.83
N GLU A 634 13.23 -1.34 -14.27
CA GLU A 634 12.38 -2.53 -14.30
C GLU A 634 11.03 -2.29 -13.56
N TYR A 635 11.08 -1.61 -12.42
CA TYR A 635 9.87 -1.20 -11.72
C TYR A 635 8.97 -0.32 -12.59
N LEU A 636 9.53 0.69 -13.26
CA LEU A 636 8.78 1.59 -14.15
C LEU A 636 8.20 0.83 -15.35
N GLN A 637 8.96 -0.12 -15.91
CA GLN A 637 8.49 -0.98 -16.99
C GLN A 637 7.25 -1.78 -16.56
N GLN A 638 7.32 -2.46 -15.42
CA GLN A 638 6.23 -3.29 -14.93
C GLN A 638 5.00 -2.47 -14.51
N THR A 639 5.20 -1.26 -14.02
CA THR A 639 4.10 -0.44 -13.51
C THR A 639 3.41 0.37 -14.60
N TYR A 640 4.17 0.91 -15.57
CA TYR A 640 3.64 1.90 -16.51
C TYR A 640 3.61 1.42 -17.97
N MET A 641 4.51 0.54 -18.39
CA MET A 641 4.53 0.07 -19.78
C MET A 641 3.67 -1.17 -20.00
N ASN A 642 3.46 -1.99 -18.96
CA ASN A 642 2.59 -3.15 -19.04
C ASN A 642 1.10 -2.80 -18.94
N THR A 643 0.77 -1.66 -18.32
CA THR A 643 -0.58 -1.10 -18.38
C THR A 643 -0.72 -0.42 -19.73
N GLN A 644 -1.66 -0.85 -20.55
CA GLN A 644 -1.96 -0.25 -21.87
C GLN A 644 -2.51 1.17 -21.69
N LYS A 645 -1.62 2.13 -21.38
CA LYS A 645 -2.01 3.53 -21.31
C LYS A 645 -2.27 4.07 -22.71
N SER A 646 -3.18 5.03 -22.81
CA SER A 646 -3.60 5.61 -24.08
C SER A 646 -2.39 6.21 -24.81
N LYS A 647 -2.36 6.14 -26.13
CA LYS A 647 -1.30 6.77 -26.95
C LYS A 647 -1.34 8.30 -26.87
N GLU A 648 -2.33 8.87 -26.24
CA GLU A 648 -2.53 10.31 -26.05
C GLU A 648 -1.78 10.82 -24.80
N GLU A 649 -1.33 9.92 -23.93
CA GLU A 649 -0.61 10.25 -22.71
C GLU A 649 0.90 10.08 -22.87
N LEU A 650 1.65 11.06 -22.38
CA LEU A 650 3.11 11.03 -22.26
C LEU A 650 3.51 11.12 -20.80
N LEU A 651 4.22 10.12 -20.32
CA LEU A 651 4.86 10.13 -19.01
C LEU A 651 6.29 10.64 -19.14
N VAL A 652 6.67 11.60 -18.31
CA VAL A 652 8.05 12.06 -18.16
C VAL A 652 8.52 11.73 -16.76
N VAL A 653 9.46 10.80 -16.65
CA VAL A 653 9.96 10.26 -15.40
C VAL A 653 11.38 10.72 -15.15
N GLY A 654 11.59 11.50 -14.10
CA GLY A 654 12.92 11.97 -13.67
C GLY A 654 13.44 11.18 -12.48
N ILE A 655 14.70 10.73 -12.54
CA ILE A 655 15.39 10.01 -11.44
C ILE A 655 16.50 10.91 -10.89
N THR A 656 16.44 11.20 -9.58
CA THR A 656 17.44 12.04 -8.89
C THR A 656 17.78 11.50 -7.51
N SER A 657 19.00 11.78 -7.06
CA SER A 657 19.46 11.55 -5.68
C SER A 657 19.87 12.86 -4.98
N GLU A 658 19.60 14.01 -5.60
CA GLU A 658 20.05 15.34 -5.11
C GLU A 658 18.99 16.07 -4.28
N ASN A 659 17.80 15.46 -4.05
CA ASN A 659 16.72 16.10 -3.27
C ASN A 659 17.02 16.09 -1.78
N ASP A 660 16.83 17.23 -1.12
CA ASP A 660 16.70 17.31 0.35
C ASP A 660 15.38 16.69 0.80
N PHE A 661 15.43 15.39 1.04
CA PHE A 661 14.28 14.61 1.48
C PHE A 661 14.37 14.31 2.99
N LYS A 662 13.51 14.97 3.76
CA LYS A 662 13.43 14.80 5.21
C LYS A 662 12.32 13.81 5.57
N LEU A 663 12.68 12.69 6.17
CA LEU A 663 11.76 11.61 6.52
C LEU A 663 11.52 11.50 8.03
N PHE A 664 12.51 11.88 8.84
CA PHE A 664 12.51 11.67 10.27
C PHE A 664 12.17 12.95 11.05
N SER A 665 11.52 12.76 12.20
CA SER A 665 11.25 13.83 13.16
C SER A 665 12.41 14.06 14.16
N ASP A 666 13.35 13.12 14.21
CA ASP A 666 14.55 13.12 15.04
C ASP A 666 15.83 13.39 14.21
N ASP A 667 17.00 13.17 14.82
CA ASP A 667 18.31 13.38 14.20
C ASP A 667 18.76 12.24 13.26
N ASN A 668 17.90 11.26 13.00
CA ASN A 668 18.18 10.20 12.04
C ASN A 668 18.34 10.77 10.62
N VAL A 669 19.29 10.24 9.86
CA VAL A 669 19.62 10.70 8.51
C VAL A 669 19.59 9.52 7.52
N LEU A 670 18.98 9.74 6.38
CA LEU A 670 19.07 8.79 5.26
C LEU A 670 20.50 8.74 4.72
N LYS A 671 21.10 7.56 4.71
CA LYS A 671 22.44 7.35 4.13
C LYS A 671 22.39 7.32 2.61
N ASN A 672 21.33 6.75 2.03
CA ASN A 672 21.09 6.74 0.59
C ASN A 672 19.63 7.01 0.32
N HIS A 673 19.34 7.77 -0.71
CA HIS A 673 17.99 7.95 -1.20
C HIS A 673 17.98 8.19 -2.70
N VAL A 674 16.89 7.81 -3.34
CA VAL A 674 16.57 8.13 -4.72
C VAL A 674 15.13 8.57 -4.79
N THR A 675 14.87 9.62 -5.56
CA THR A 675 13.52 10.11 -5.86
C THR A 675 13.22 9.88 -7.32
N VAL A 676 12.08 9.28 -7.59
CA VAL A 676 11.47 9.11 -8.91
C VAL A 676 10.30 10.07 -8.98
N MET A 677 10.35 10.99 -9.94
CA MET A 677 9.32 12.00 -10.16
C MET A 677 8.63 11.74 -11.50
N ILE A 678 7.32 11.54 -11.47
CA ILE A 678 6.49 11.18 -12.62
C ILE A 678 5.59 12.36 -12.95
N ASN A 679 5.66 12.85 -14.18
CA ASN A 679 4.76 13.86 -14.70
C ASN A 679 3.96 13.30 -15.87
N HIS A 680 2.67 13.56 -15.88
CA HIS A 680 1.72 13.18 -16.90
C HIS A 680 1.42 14.37 -17.80
N PHE A 681 1.40 14.13 -19.10
CA PHE A 681 1.06 15.13 -20.11
C PHE A 681 0.12 14.54 -21.12
N THR A 682 -0.99 15.20 -21.38
CA THR A 682 -1.86 14.89 -22.51
C THR A 682 -1.26 15.49 -23.78
N LEU A 683 -1.13 14.71 -24.82
CA LEU A 683 -0.61 15.13 -26.12
C LEU A 683 -1.79 15.41 -27.05
N GLU A 684 -1.85 16.60 -27.60
CA GLU A 684 -2.77 16.92 -28.68
C GLU A 684 -2.31 16.22 -29.96
N GLU A 685 -3.17 15.47 -30.62
CA GLU A 685 -2.88 14.96 -31.95
C GLU A 685 -2.82 16.15 -32.93
N GLU A 686 -1.70 16.31 -33.65
CA GLU A 686 -1.70 17.16 -34.83
C GLU A 686 -2.71 16.59 -35.84
N THR A 687 -3.76 17.34 -36.10
CA THR A 687 -4.72 17.08 -37.21
C THR A 687 -4.03 17.35 -38.55
N GLY A 688 -3.16 16.46 -38.96
CA GLY A 688 -2.44 16.52 -40.23
C GLY A 688 -2.47 15.14 -40.90
N GLU A 689 -2.41 15.13 -42.23
CA GLU A 689 -2.41 13.92 -43.05
C GLU A 689 -1.46 12.81 -42.46
N HIS A 690 -2.04 11.77 -41.95
CA HIS A 690 -1.29 10.66 -41.33
C HIS A 690 -0.66 9.79 -42.44
N ILE A 691 0.60 9.98 -42.73
CA ILE A 691 1.37 9.01 -43.51
C ILE A 691 1.70 7.86 -42.55
N LEU A 692 1.06 6.71 -42.76
CA LEU A 692 1.35 5.45 -42.09
C LEU A 692 2.76 4.98 -42.44
N ASN A 693 3.75 5.42 -41.67
CA ASN A 693 5.10 4.91 -41.79
C ASN A 693 5.28 3.74 -40.81
N ILE A 694 4.88 2.54 -41.23
CA ILE A 694 4.99 1.34 -40.42
C ILE A 694 6.50 1.04 -40.25
N ASN A 695 7.00 1.19 -39.02
CA ASN A 695 8.36 0.77 -38.71
C ASN A 695 8.42 -0.75 -38.67
N MET A 696 8.86 -1.38 -39.75
CA MET A 696 8.95 -2.83 -39.91
C MET A 696 9.80 -3.51 -38.82
N SER A 697 10.64 -2.78 -38.09
CA SER A 697 11.39 -3.36 -36.96
C SER A 697 10.50 -3.72 -35.77
N CYS A 698 9.35 -3.05 -35.60
CA CYS A 698 8.35 -3.40 -34.57
C CYS A 698 7.48 -4.61 -34.98
N LEU A 699 7.39 -4.91 -36.26
CA LEU A 699 6.56 -6.02 -36.78
C LEU A 699 7.32 -7.36 -36.91
N LYS A 700 8.66 -7.34 -36.86
CA LYS A 700 9.48 -8.55 -37.04
C LYS A 700 9.49 -9.51 -35.86
N GLN A 701 8.85 -9.20 -34.75
CA GLN A 701 8.86 -10.02 -33.54
C GLN A 701 7.53 -10.72 -33.22
N GLU A 702 6.45 -10.48 -33.95
CA GLU A 702 5.24 -11.29 -33.81
C GLU A 702 5.40 -12.56 -34.63
N GLY A 703 5.50 -13.68 -33.91
CA GLY A 703 5.67 -15.00 -34.51
C GLY A 703 4.51 -15.38 -35.42
N GLU A 704 4.85 -16.03 -36.51
CA GLU A 704 4.09 -16.95 -37.38
C GLU A 704 2.55 -16.74 -37.46
N GLY A 705 2.10 -15.60 -37.94
CA GLY A 705 0.66 -15.39 -38.16
C GLY A 705 0.29 -14.39 -39.24
N LEU A 706 1.17 -13.49 -39.60
CA LEU A 706 0.98 -12.52 -40.67
C LEU A 706 2.08 -12.70 -41.74
N ALA A 707 2.04 -13.79 -42.48
CA ALA A 707 2.73 -13.88 -43.75
C ALA A 707 2.01 -12.96 -44.73
N ILE A 708 2.43 -11.71 -44.81
CA ILE A 708 2.21 -10.89 -46.00
C ILE A 708 3.16 -11.46 -47.03
N GLU A 709 2.62 -12.14 -48.06
CA GLU A 709 3.43 -12.60 -49.19
C GLU A 709 4.21 -11.41 -49.75
N GLU A 710 5.52 -11.50 -49.75
CA GLU A 710 6.47 -10.46 -50.21
C GLU A 710 6.26 -10.08 -51.69
N ASP A 711 5.53 -10.86 -52.48
CA ASP A 711 5.36 -10.68 -53.93
C ASP A 711 4.35 -9.60 -54.35
N THR A 712 3.60 -8.97 -53.43
CA THR A 712 2.62 -7.95 -53.78
C THR A 712 3.05 -6.51 -53.52
N LEU A 713 4.23 -6.28 -52.96
CA LEU A 713 4.66 -4.95 -52.55
C LEU A 713 5.59 -4.23 -53.57
N GLU A 714 6.04 -4.90 -54.66
CA GLU A 714 6.89 -4.28 -55.65
C GLU A 714 6.18 -3.51 -56.78
N GLU A 715 4.85 -3.68 -56.97
CA GLU A 715 4.20 -3.08 -58.12
C GLU A 715 3.23 -1.91 -57.85
N ASN A 716 2.97 -1.50 -56.62
CA ASN A 716 2.08 -0.36 -56.37
C ASN A 716 2.73 0.75 -55.49
N LYS A 717 3.56 1.56 -56.11
CA LYS A 717 3.83 2.93 -55.67
C LYS A 717 2.64 3.83 -56.03
N THR A 718 1.50 3.58 -55.46
CA THR A 718 0.38 4.51 -55.43
C THR A 718 0.10 4.85 -54.00
N GLU A 719 0.35 6.11 -53.65
CA GLU A 719 -0.08 6.72 -52.40
C GLU A 719 -1.57 6.47 -52.21
N VAL A 720 -1.91 5.62 -51.25
CA VAL A 720 -3.29 5.48 -50.80
C VAL A 720 -3.45 6.36 -49.60
N SER A 721 -3.95 7.57 -49.80
CA SER A 721 -4.40 8.43 -48.71
C SER A 721 -5.78 7.94 -48.26
N TYR A 722 -5.85 7.45 -47.02
CA TYR A 722 -7.12 7.26 -46.32
C TYR A 722 -7.41 8.55 -45.53
N VAL A 723 -8.51 9.21 -45.86
CA VAL A 723 -9.13 10.27 -45.06
C VAL A 723 -10.07 9.56 -44.08
N PHE A 724 -9.79 9.67 -42.80
CA PHE A 724 -10.75 9.36 -41.73
C PHE A 724 -11.27 10.67 -41.15
#